data_ffce53197207bd08d9740d2d507b00fc
#
_entry.id   ffce53197207bd08d9740d2d507b00fc
#
_cell.length_a   1.000
_cell.length_b   1.000
_cell.length_c   1.000
_cell.angle_alpha   90.00
_cell.angle_beta   90.00
_cell.angle_gamma   90.00
#
_symmetry.space_group_name_H-M   'P 1'
#
loop_
_entity.id
_entity.type
_entity.pdbx_description
1 polymer ?
#
loop_
_entity_poly.entity_id
_entity_poly.type
_entity_poly.pdbx_seq_one_letter_code
_entity_poly.pdbx_strand_id
1 'polypeptide(L)'
;MPTLKPPSNFHALLNKDLSSLLKLNQVPSFLEDVTKYLKLSADTKNLKLGRVIHAQLIVTNQASPDHVIENNSLINSYMKCGHVLIARQLFDRMRIRNVVSWSALMAGYFHNGFALEVLRLFRTMISVDYLKPNEYILATVLSSCSNRGSLKEGWQFHGFVLKSGLVFHQYVKNALIYMYSLCADVGGAMRVLNSVPGSDIFTYNSIINAFLDHGYLNEAFEVLGRMVAESVAWDNVTYVNVFGLCTRLKDLKLGLQVHNHMLRSNVQFDLFVTSAIIDMYGKCGKVSIARKVFDGLQTRNVVSWTAILAAYLQNGCFEEALKLFIEMELEIENIVPNEYTFAVLLNSSAGLSAVGYGSSLHARVQKSGFKDYIIVGNALISMYSKSGNIEAASKVFTHLRFRDSITWNAMISGYSHHGLGKEALAIFYDMLAAEEHPNYVTFVGVLSACGHLGRVQEGFYYLHNLMKQMGIEPGLKHYTCIVGLLSKAGLLDEALNFMRLTPVKWDVVAWRTLVSACQVHRNYGLGKQVAEFVLQMDPDDVGTYILLSNMHAKEKRWDGVVKIRKLMRKMNIKKEPGTSWTEIRNNTHVFASDDNKHPEASQIRDKVRELLAKIKPLGYVPDIAAVMHDVEEEQKEDYLSFHSEKLAIAYALMKTPPEAPIRVIKNLRMCDDCHSAMKFISKVTNREIIIRDVNRFHCFRDGCCSCADYW
;
A
#
# COMPACT_ATOMS: atom_id res chain seq x y z
N MET A 1 -15.77 21.58 -7.95
CA MET A 1 -16.73 22.57 -7.47
C MET A 1 -16.53 22.70 -5.97
N PRO A 2 -16.26 23.91 -5.43
CA PRO A 2 -16.07 24.08 -4.00
C PRO A 2 -17.41 23.81 -3.29
N THR A 3 -17.38 22.85 -2.37
CA THR A 3 -18.46 22.64 -1.42
C THR A 3 -18.47 23.81 -0.42
N LEU A 4 -19.32 24.80 -0.67
CA LEU A 4 -19.63 25.83 0.31
C LEU A 4 -20.11 25.14 1.59
N LYS A 5 -19.34 25.26 2.68
CA LYS A 5 -19.82 24.88 4.02
C LYS A 5 -21.08 25.71 4.32
N PRO A 6 -22.18 25.09 4.74
CA PRO A 6 -23.34 25.85 5.12
C PRO A 6 -23.02 26.75 6.33
N PRO A 7 -23.52 27.99 6.39
CA PRO A 7 -23.29 28.88 7.51
C PRO A 7 -23.84 28.27 8.81
N SER A 8 -23.19 28.55 9.92
CA SER A 8 -23.49 28.00 11.25
C SER A 8 -24.93 28.19 11.76
N ASN A 9 -25.74 29.01 11.09
CA ASN A 9 -27.17 29.23 11.37
C ASN A 9 -28.13 28.45 10.44
N PHE A 10 -27.59 27.48 9.65
CA PHE A 10 -28.37 26.79 8.62
C PHE A 10 -29.53 25.95 9.18
N HIS A 11 -29.34 25.29 10.33
CA HIS A 11 -30.41 24.52 11.00
C HIS A 11 -31.52 25.37 11.57
N ALA A 12 -31.23 26.61 11.99
CA ALA A 12 -32.22 27.55 12.51
C ALA A 12 -33.05 28.17 11.36
N LEU A 13 -32.42 28.42 10.21
CA LEU A 13 -33.09 28.87 8.98
C LEU A 13 -34.00 27.77 8.41
N LEU A 14 -33.53 26.51 8.36
CA LEU A 14 -34.31 25.34 7.89
C LEU A 14 -35.59 25.11 8.72
N ASN A 15 -35.52 25.28 10.05
CA ASN A 15 -36.70 25.12 10.92
C ASN A 15 -37.67 26.28 10.80
N LYS A 16 -37.19 27.49 10.51
CA LYS A 16 -38.03 28.69 10.30
C LYS A 16 -38.74 28.62 8.95
N ASP A 17 -38.05 28.18 7.90
CA ASP A 17 -38.64 28.03 6.56
C ASP A 17 -39.61 26.86 6.47
N LEU A 18 -39.36 25.74 7.18
CA LEU A 18 -40.31 24.63 7.26
C LEU A 18 -41.64 25.02 7.89
N SER A 19 -41.61 25.89 8.90
CA SER A 19 -42.85 26.40 9.54
C SER A 19 -43.58 27.40 8.65
N SER A 20 -42.87 28.15 7.80
CA SER A 20 -43.46 29.10 6.83
C SER A 20 -44.04 28.34 5.61
N LEU A 21 -43.38 27.27 5.13
CA LEU A 21 -43.86 26.41 4.06
C LEU A 21 -45.16 25.66 4.41
N LEU A 22 -45.34 25.34 5.68
CA LEU A 22 -46.58 24.71 6.18
C LEU A 22 -47.77 25.67 6.26
N LYS A 23 -47.56 27.00 6.12
CA LYS A 23 -48.60 28.07 6.24
C LYS A 23 -48.99 28.69 4.90
N LEU A 24 -48.34 28.36 3.78
CA LEU A 24 -48.59 28.99 2.48
C LEU A 24 -49.70 28.29 1.68
N ASN A 25 -50.91 28.81 1.82
CA ASN A 25 -52.07 28.45 0.97
C ASN A 25 -52.20 29.33 -0.30
N GLN A 26 -51.10 29.94 -0.80
CA GLN A 26 -51.13 30.78 -2.02
C GLN A 26 -50.40 30.15 -3.17
N VAL A 27 -51.15 29.73 -4.17
CA VAL A 27 -50.78 28.74 -5.23
C VAL A 27 -49.81 29.22 -6.34
N PRO A 28 -49.67 30.49 -6.78
CA PRO A 28 -48.77 30.81 -7.91
C PRO A 28 -47.30 30.97 -7.55
N SER A 29 -46.92 31.45 -6.35
CA SER A 29 -45.53 31.57 -5.91
C SER A 29 -44.93 30.26 -5.40
N PHE A 30 -45.77 29.29 -5.06
CA PHE A 30 -45.40 27.99 -4.51
C PHE A 30 -44.67 27.11 -5.55
N LEU A 31 -45.03 27.16 -6.85
CA LEU A 31 -44.46 26.29 -7.90
C LEU A 31 -43.01 26.65 -8.23
N GLU A 32 -42.65 27.94 -8.30
CA GLU A 32 -41.23 28.33 -8.51
C GLU A 32 -40.36 28.00 -7.30
N ASP A 33 -40.91 28.04 -6.10
CA ASP A 33 -40.20 27.71 -4.88
C ASP A 33 -40.06 26.20 -4.67
N VAL A 34 -41.01 25.38 -5.07
CA VAL A 34 -40.98 23.92 -4.95
C VAL A 34 -39.75 23.31 -5.66
N THR A 35 -39.46 23.74 -6.89
CA THR A 35 -38.30 23.22 -7.63
C THR A 35 -36.97 23.62 -6.98
N LYS A 36 -36.90 24.83 -6.38
CA LYS A 36 -35.73 25.29 -5.61
C LYS A 36 -35.51 24.45 -4.34
N TYR A 37 -36.57 24.17 -3.59
CA TYR A 37 -36.49 23.36 -2.37
C TYR A 37 -36.21 21.89 -2.66
N LEU A 38 -36.75 21.32 -3.75
CA LEU A 38 -36.38 19.97 -4.20
C LEU A 38 -34.93 19.92 -4.64
N LYS A 39 -34.41 20.94 -5.31
CA LYS A 39 -33.02 21.08 -5.65
C LYS A 39 -32.15 21.17 -4.38
N LEU A 40 -32.55 21.96 -3.40
CA LEU A 40 -31.89 22.04 -2.10
C LEU A 40 -31.88 20.70 -1.37
N SER A 41 -33.03 19.98 -1.35
CA SER A 41 -33.11 18.61 -0.81
C SER A 41 -32.15 17.67 -1.50
N ALA A 42 -32.02 17.75 -2.81
CA ALA A 42 -31.11 16.95 -3.61
C ALA A 42 -29.63 17.29 -3.29
N ASP A 43 -29.28 18.57 -3.23
CA ASP A 43 -27.89 19.03 -3.04
C ASP A 43 -27.41 18.78 -1.60
N THR A 44 -28.31 18.89 -0.61
CA THR A 44 -28.02 18.60 0.81
C THR A 44 -28.25 17.14 1.21
N LYS A 45 -28.74 16.30 0.29
CA LYS A 45 -29.17 14.91 0.54
C LYS A 45 -30.17 14.80 1.71
N ASN A 46 -31.03 15.79 1.87
CA ASN A 46 -32.00 15.84 2.95
C ASN A 46 -33.33 15.18 2.54
N LEU A 47 -33.43 13.87 2.79
CA LEU A 47 -34.61 13.08 2.47
C LEU A 47 -35.89 13.57 3.17
N LYS A 48 -35.79 14.07 4.42
CA LYS A 48 -36.96 14.53 5.17
C LYS A 48 -37.62 15.72 4.46
N LEU A 49 -36.81 16.67 4.00
CA LEU A 49 -37.29 17.82 3.23
C LEU A 49 -37.95 17.33 1.92
N GLY A 50 -37.32 16.43 1.17
CA GLY A 50 -37.88 15.86 -0.07
C GLY A 50 -39.26 15.21 0.15
N ARG A 51 -39.40 14.41 1.22
CA ARG A 51 -40.68 13.76 1.58
C ARG A 51 -41.78 14.72 1.94
N VAL A 52 -41.47 15.79 2.71
CA VAL A 52 -42.46 16.83 3.09
C VAL A 52 -42.97 17.52 1.85
N ILE A 53 -42.08 17.93 0.94
CA ILE A 53 -42.48 18.61 -0.30
C ILE A 53 -43.31 17.66 -1.18
N HIS A 54 -42.93 16.39 -1.30
CA HIS A 54 -43.67 15.37 -2.07
C HIS A 54 -45.09 15.19 -1.50
N ALA A 55 -45.22 15.07 -0.16
CA ALA A 55 -46.54 14.98 0.49
C ALA A 55 -47.42 16.20 0.20
N GLN A 56 -46.86 17.40 0.20
CA GLN A 56 -47.54 18.65 -0.07
C GLN A 56 -47.98 18.71 -1.55
N LEU A 57 -47.15 18.29 -2.50
CA LEU A 57 -47.50 18.15 -3.92
C LEU A 57 -48.68 17.18 -4.16
N ILE A 58 -48.73 16.12 -3.37
CA ILE A 58 -49.85 15.15 -3.44
C ILE A 58 -51.14 15.83 -2.94
N VAL A 59 -51.10 16.50 -1.80
CA VAL A 59 -52.29 17.18 -1.20
C VAL A 59 -52.82 18.29 -2.10
N THR A 60 -51.93 19.02 -2.78
CA THR A 60 -52.31 20.15 -3.69
C THR A 60 -52.66 19.64 -5.11
N ASN A 61 -52.70 18.32 -5.35
CA ASN A 61 -52.91 17.68 -6.66
C ASN A 61 -51.90 18.08 -7.73
N GLN A 62 -50.72 18.54 -7.31
CA GLN A 62 -49.60 18.95 -8.19
C GLN A 62 -48.56 17.81 -8.41
N ALA A 63 -48.72 16.68 -7.74
CA ALA A 63 -47.97 15.43 -8.04
C ALA A 63 -48.76 14.58 -9.09
N SER A 64 -49.51 15.20 -9.97
CA SER A 64 -50.21 14.50 -11.06
C SER A 64 -49.18 13.91 -12.02
N PRO A 65 -49.48 12.74 -12.63
CA PRO A 65 -48.67 12.13 -13.68
C PRO A 65 -48.35 13.03 -14.88
N ASP A 66 -49.10 14.11 -15.05
CA ASP A 66 -48.94 15.05 -16.18
C ASP A 66 -48.01 16.23 -15.87
N HIS A 67 -47.60 16.43 -14.61
CA HIS A 67 -46.69 17.53 -14.17
C HIS A 67 -45.24 17.11 -14.30
N VAL A 68 -44.66 17.30 -15.51
CA VAL A 68 -43.35 16.77 -15.89
C VAL A 68 -42.20 17.42 -15.09
N ILE A 69 -42.23 18.74 -14.83
CA ILE A 69 -41.15 19.48 -14.19
C ILE A 69 -41.01 19.07 -12.72
N GLU A 70 -42.13 19.02 -12.00
CA GLU A 70 -42.18 18.64 -10.58
C GLU A 70 -41.76 17.19 -10.38
N ASN A 71 -42.27 16.28 -11.24
CA ASN A 71 -41.91 14.87 -11.20
C ASN A 71 -40.41 14.68 -11.49
N ASN A 72 -39.84 15.38 -12.47
CA ASN A 72 -38.39 15.31 -12.74
C ASN A 72 -37.57 15.81 -11.54
N SER A 73 -38.02 16.87 -10.86
CA SER A 73 -37.35 17.40 -9.68
C SER A 73 -37.44 16.45 -8.48
N LEU A 74 -38.58 15.77 -8.30
CA LEU A 74 -38.78 14.72 -7.30
C LEU A 74 -37.89 13.49 -7.59
N ILE A 75 -37.87 13.02 -8.82
CA ILE A 75 -36.99 11.92 -9.25
C ILE A 75 -35.55 12.21 -8.92
N ASN A 76 -35.06 13.41 -9.29
CA ASN A 76 -33.68 13.82 -9.01
C ASN A 76 -33.41 13.90 -7.48
N SER A 77 -34.34 14.46 -6.69
CA SER A 77 -34.20 14.54 -5.24
C SER A 77 -34.11 13.15 -4.59
N TYR A 78 -35.02 12.23 -4.92
CA TYR A 78 -34.98 10.87 -4.38
C TYR A 78 -33.75 10.09 -4.83
N MET A 79 -33.33 10.23 -6.09
CA MET A 79 -32.10 9.59 -6.60
C MET A 79 -30.85 10.06 -5.87
N LYS A 80 -30.69 11.38 -5.65
CA LYS A 80 -29.54 11.92 -4.88
C LYS A 80 -29.56 11.53 -3.41
N CYS A 81 -30.76 11.25 -2.86
CA CYS A 81 -30.93 10.74 -1.49
C CYS A 81 -30.77 9.19 -1.40
N GLY A 82 -30.47 8.47 -2.50
CA GLY A 82 -30.29 7.02 -2.51
C GLY A 82 -31.58 6.19 -2.56
N HIS A 83 -32.76 6.82 -2.72
CA HIS A 83 -34.06 6.16 -2.75
C HIS A 83 -34.51 5.80 -4.17
N VAL A 84 -33.74 4.95 -4.82
CA VAL A 84 -33.90 4.55 -6.25
C VAL A 84 -35.29 3.99 -6.56
N LEU A 85 -35.84 3.15 -5.67
CA LEU A 85 -37.14 2.52 -5.87
C LEU A 85 -38.29 3.53 -5.93
N ILE A 86 -38.29 4.55 -5.06
CA ILE A 86 -39.32 5.60 -5.05
C ILE A 86 -39.23 6.44 -6.32
N ALA A 87 -37.99 6.82 -6.71
CA ALA A 87 -37.77 7.57 -7.95
C ALA A 87 -38.23 6.79 -9.18
N ARG A 88 -38.00 5.45 -9.22
CA ARG A 88 -38.46 4.59 -10.28
C ARG A 88 -39.98 4.54 -10.33
N GLN A 89 -40.66 4.37 -9.20
CA GLN A 89 -42.15 4.36 -9.14
C GLN A 89 -42.75 5.68 -9.61
N LEU A 90 -42.15 6.80 -9.28
CA LEU A 90 -42.59 8.12 -9.78
C LEU A 90 -42.46 8.19 -11.29
N PHE A 91 -41.31 7.80 -11.83
CA PHE A 91 -41.07 7.77 -13.27
C PHE A 91 -42.07 6.85 -14.00
N ASP A 92 -42.33 5.66 -13.48
CA ASP A 92 -43.25 4.71 -14.11
C ASP A 92 -44.71 5.19 -14.10
N ARG A 93 -45.11 6.04 -13.15
CA ARG A 93 -46.42 6.68 -13.08
C ARG A 93 -46.62 7.86 -14.04
N MET A 94 -45.50 8.45 -14.53
CA MET A 94 -45.60 9.57 -15.48
C MET A 94 -46.27 9.13 -16.79
N ARG A 95 -47.29 9.86 -17.23
CA ARG A 95 -47.94 9.67 -18.55
C ARG A 95 -47.10 10.23 -19.69
N ILE A 96 -46.48 11.41 -19.44
CA ILE A 96 -45.62 12.09 -20.41
C ILE A 96 -44.20 12.08 -19.89
N ARG A 97 -43.30 11.48 -20.64
CA ARG A 97 -41.86 11.43 -20.35
C ARG A 97 -41.10 12.16 -21.43
N ASN A 98 -40.27 13.10 -21.03
CA ASN A 98 -39.40 13.80 -21.97
C ASN A 98 -37.95 13.39 -21.77
N VAL A 99 -37.03 13.92 -22.60
CA VAL A 99 -35.61 13.62 -22.55
C VAL A 99 -35.01 13.96 -21.17
N VAL A 100 -35.52 14.99 -20.48
CA VAL A 100 -35.07 15.38 -19.14
C VAL A 100 -35.48 14.33 -18.09
N SER A 101 -36.68 13.75 -18.21
CA SER A 101 -37.16 12.69 -17.30
C SER A 101 -36.25 11.47 -17.38
N TRP A 102 -35.92 11.04 -18.60
CA TRP A 102 -35.01 9.93 -18.85
C TRP A 102 -33.59 10.25 -18.38
N SER A 103 -33.11 11.47 -18.62
CA SER A 103 -31.79 11.93 -18.17
C SER A 103 -31.67 11.90 -16.63
N ALA A 104 -32.67 12.43 -15.93
CA ALA A 104 -32.69 12.44 -14.47
C ALA A 104 -32.70 11.00 -13.88
N LEU A 105 -33.52 10.11 -14.46
CA LEU A 105 -33.58 8.73 -14.04
C LEU A 105 -32.26 7.99 -14.28
N MET A 106 -31.70 8.06 -15.50
CA MET A 106 -30.45 7.36 -15.85
C MET A 106 -29.26 7.88 -15.06
N ALA A 107 -29.13 9.22 -14.90
CA ALA A 107 -28.08 9.81 -14.07
C ALA A 107 -28.21 9.36 -12.60
N GLY A 108 -29.46 9.27 -12.09
CA GLY A 108 -29.72 8.76 -10.77
C GLY A 108 -29.29 7.30 -10.58
N TYR A 109 -29.62 6.41 -11.50
CA TYR A 109 -29.17 5.01 -11.48
C TYR A 109 -27.64 4.90 -11.55
N PHE A 110 -27.01 5.68 -12.43
CA PHE A 110 -25.55 5.72 -12.55
C PHE A 110 -24.86 6.12 -11.24
N HIS A 111 -25.31 7.20 -10.62
CA HIS A 111 -24.73 7.68 -9.36
C HIS A 111 -24.96 6.75 -8.15
N ASN A 112 -25.99 5.90 -8.23
CA ASN A 112 -26.25 4.86 -7.23
C ASN A 112 -25.60 3.50 -7.56
N GLY A 113 -24.74 3.42 -8.59
CA GLY A 113 -23.97 2.23 -8.92
C GLY A 113 -24.68 1.19 -9.80
N PHE A 114 -25.87 1.49 -10.32
CA PHE A 114 -26.66 0.57 -11.14
C PHE A 114 -26.41 0.74 -12.65
N ALA A 115 -25.16 0.63 -13.07
CA ALA A 115 -24.75 0.87 -14.46
C ALA A 115 -25.49 -0.02 -15.50
N LEU A 116 -25.84 -1.26 -15.15
CA LEU A 116 -26.63 -2.16 -16.01
C LEU A 116 -28.02 -1.61 -16.31
N GLU A 117 -28.68 -1.06 -15.31
CA GLU A 117 -30.03 -0.51 -15.48
C GLU A 117 -30.01 0.74 -16.38
N VAL A 118 -28.94 1.53 -16.35
CA VAL A 118 -28.78 2.67 -17.28
C VAL A 118 -28.80 2.18 -18.73
N LEU A 119 -28.07 1.12 -19.06
CA LEU A 119 -28.03 0.57 -20.43
C LEU A 119 -29.37 -0.01 -20.85
N ARG A 120 -30.11 -0.65 -19.93
CA ARG A 120 -31.49 -1.13 -20.20
C ARG A 120 -32.46 0.02 -20.44
N LEU A 121 -32.41 1.05 -19.59
CA LEU A 121 -33.23 2.25 -19.69
C LEU A 121 -32.99 2.98 -21.00
N PHE A 122 -31.72 3.12 -21.43
CA PHE A 122 -31.41 3.72 -22.72
C PHE A 122 -32.05 2.98 -23.90
N ARG A 123 -31.98 1.64 -23.89
CA ARG A 123 -32.64 0.82 -24.92
C ARG A 123 -34.16 1.04 -24.91
N THR A 124 -34.78 1.07 -23.72
CA THR A 124 -36.21 1.31 -23.57
C THR A 124 -36.61 2.70 -24.08
N MET A 125 -35.85 3.75 -23.76
CA MET A 125 -36.12 5.11 -24.25
C MET A 125 -36.15 5.20 -25.77
N ILE A 126 -35.21 4.53 -26.44
CA ILE A 126 -35.15 4.57 -27.92
C ILE A 126 -36.21 3.68 -28.56
N SER A 127 -36.51 2.48 -28.00
CA SER A 127 -37.39 1.50 -28.61
C SER A 127 -38.87 1.69 -28.29
N VAL A 128 -39.21 2.29 -27.14
CA VAL A 128 -40.59 2.47 -26.68
C VAL A 128 -41.07 3.91 -26.83
N ASP A 129 -40.25 4.87 -26.33
CA ASP A 129 -40.65 6.29 -26.36
C ASP A 129 -40.15 7.02 -27.61
N TYR A 130 -39.34 6.37 -28.47
CA TYR A 130 -38.76 6.89 -29.73
C TYR A 130 -38.07 8.27 -29.56
N LEU A 131 -37.53 8.55 -28.37
CA LEU A 131 -36.86 9.83 -28.03
C LEU A 131 -35.41 9.81 -28.50
N LYS A 132 -34.97 10.93 -29.07
CA LYS A 132 -33.56 11.12 -29.40
C LYS A 132 -32.77 11.48 -28.11
N PRO A 133 -31.70 10.76 -27.79
CA PRO A 133 -30.87 11.09 -26.63
C PRO A 133 -30.15 12.42 -26.81
N ASN A 134 -29.98 13.15 -25.74
CA ASN A 134 -29.13 14.35 -25.68
C ASN A 134 -27.70 13.98 -25.21
N GLU A 135 -26.82 14.97 -25.22
CA GLU A 135 -25.41 14.85 -24.79
C GLU A 135 -25.24 14.30 -23.37
N TYR A 136 -26.13 14.66 -22.44
CA TYR A 136 -26.06 14.22 -21.04
C TYR A 136 -26.40 12.74 -20.89
N ILE A 137 -27.40 12.26 -21.63
CA ILE A 137 -27.77 10.82 -21.63
C ILE A 137 -26.62 10.00 -22.22
N LEU A 138 -26.05 10.44 -23.37
CA LEU A 138 -24.95 9.72 -24.01
C LEU A 138 -23.70 9.69 -23.11
N ALA A 139 -23.37 10.79 -22.45
CA ALA A 139 -22.28 10.82 -21.48
C ALA A 139 -22.51 9.85 -20.31
N THR A 140 -23.74 9.79 -19.77
CA THR A 140 -24.11 8.86 -18.68
C THR A 140 -24.02 7.39 -19.12
N VAL A 141 -24.46 7.07 -20.33
CA VAL A 141 -24.39 5.72 -20.90
C VAL A 141 -22.95 5.28 -21.12
N LEU A 142 -22.12 6.15 -21.71
CA LEU A 142 -20.67 5.89 -21.91
C LEU A 142 -19.94 5.68 -20.56
N SER A 143 -20.24 6.52 -19.57
CA SER A 143 -19.70 6.36 -18.22
C SER A 143 -20.16 5.07 -17.55
N SER A 144 -21.37 4.58 -17.87
CA SER A 144 -21.87 3.29 -17.39
C SER A 144 -21.12 2.11 -18.02
N CYS A 145 -20.71 2.20 -19.28
CA CYS A 145 -19.84 1.21 -19.93
C CYS A 145 -18.45 1.18 -19.26
N SER A 146 -17.91 2.34 -18.91
CA SER A 146 -16.62 2.46 -18.22
C SER A 146 -16.61 1.70 -16.88
N ASN A 147 -17.61 1.95 -16.04
CA ASN A 147 -17.71 1.32 -14.71
C ASN A 147 -17.82 -0.21 -14.75
N ARG A 148 -18.22 -0.76 -15.90
CA ARG A 148 -18.31 -2.20 -16.13
C ARG A 148 -17.09 -2.79 -16.84
N GLY A 149 -16.17 -1.97 -17.32
CA GLY A 149 -15.07 -2.41 -18.18
C GLY A 149 -15.54 -3.02 -19.51
N SER A 150 -16.74 -2.67 -19.99
CA SER A 150 -17.33 -3.27 -21.19
C SER A 150 -16.97 -2.50 -22.46
N LEU A 151 -15.79 -2.76 -23.00
CA LEU A 151 -15.30 -2.12 -24.23
C LEU A 151 -16.21 -2.40 -25.44
N LYS A 152 -16.78 -3.61 -25.54
CA LYS A 152 -17.67 -4.03 -26.63
C LYS A 152 -18.92 -3.16 -26.72
N GLU A 153 -19.57 -2.90 -25.59
CA GLU A 153 -20.74 -2.02 -25.51
C GLU A 153 -20.31 -0.57 -25.75
N GLY A 154 -19.15 -0.17 -25.24
CA GLY A 154 -18.57 1.15 -25.48
C GLY A 154 -18.38 1.45 -26.98
N TRP A 155 -17.88 0.51 -27.77
CA TRP A 155 -17.76 0.66 -29.23
C TRP A 155 -19.13 0.83 -29.91
N GLN A 156 -20.15 0.09 -29.48
CA GLN A 156 -21.52 0.23 -30.03
C GLN A 156 -22.06 1.63 -29.77
N PHE A 157 -21.89 2.14 -28.56
CA PHE A 157 -22.32 3.51 -28.21
C PHE A 157 -21.48 4.58 -28.89
N HIS A 158 -20.18 4.37 -29.09
CA HIS A 158 -19.37 5.29 -29.91
C HIS A 158 -19.89 5.35 -31.36
N GLY A 159 -20.20 4.20 -31.96
CA GLY A 159 -20.83 4.16 -33.28
C GLY A 159 -22.18 4.89 -33.32
N PHE A 160 -22.97 4.82 -32.25
CA PHE A 160 -24.21 5.58 -32.13
C PHE A 160 -23.95 7.08 -32.00
N VAL A 161 -22.97 7.50 -31.21
CA VAL A 161 -22.56 8.90 -31.06
C VAL A 161 -22.13 9.50 -32.40
N LEU A 162 -21.36 8.76 -33.20
CA LEU A 162 -20.95 9.19 -34.52
C LEU A 162 -22.16 9.41 -35.44
N LYS A 163 -23.13 8.48 -35.44
CA LYS A 163 -24.35 8.57 -36.25
C LYS A 163 -25.28 9.70 -35.80
N SER A 164 -25.29 10.03 -34.49
CA SER A 164 -26.12 11.10 -33.96
C SER A 164 -25.54 12.51 -34.19
N GLY A 165 -24.28 12.61 -34.63
CA GLY A 165 -23.59 13.89 -34.81
C GLY A 165 -23.13 14.57 -33.54
N LEU A 166 -23.32 13.93 -32.38
CA LEU A 166 -23.00 14.49 -31.04
C LEU A 166 -21.52 14.27 -30.63
N VAL A 167 -20.69 13.70 -31.49
CA VAL A 167 -19.26 13.47 -31.25
C VAL A 167 -18.47 14.75 -30.96
N PHE A 168 -18.88 15.88 -31.54
CA PHE A 168 -18.24 17.18 -31.33
C PHE A 168 -18.66 17.88 -30.03
N HIS A 169 -19.64 17.31 -29.31
CA HIS A 169 -20.08 17.88 -28.06
C HIS A 169 -19.08 17.54 -26.94
N GLN A 170 -18.61 18.56 -26.21
CA GLN A 170 -17.52 18.41 -25.22
C GLN A 170 -17.80 17.34 -24.16
N TYR A 171 -19.04 17.30 -23.60
CA TYR A 171 -19.42 16.29 -22.60
C TYR A 171 -19.34 14.87 -23.14
N VAL A 172 -19.76 14.65 -24.39
CA VAL A 172 -19.74 13.34 -25.03
C VAL A 172 -18.30 12.92 -25.35
N LYS A 173 -17.48 13.87 -25.84
CA LYS A 173 -16.06 13.66 -26.10
C LYS A 173 -15.34 13.20 -24.82
N ASN A 174 -15.52 13.95 -23.73
CA ASN A 174 -14.92 13.62 -22.44
C ASN A 174 -15.36 12.25 -21.94
N ALA A 175 -16.65 11.91 -22.08
CA ALA A 175 -17.18 10.61 -21.71
C ALA A 175 -16.63 9.46 -22.57
N LEU A 176 -16.44 9.67 -23.88
CA LEU A 176 -15.80 8.70 -24.79
C LEU A 176 -14.35 8.43 -24.38
N ILE A 177 -13.58 9.50 -24.15
CA ILE A 177 -12.18 9.41 -23.72
C ILE A 177 -12.10 8.65 -22.37
N TYR A 178 -12.94 9.04 -21.41
CA TYR A 178 -13.00 8.38 -20.11
C TYR A 178 -13.36 6.90 -20.25
N MET A 179 -14.35 6.59 -21.10
CA MET A 179 -14.76 5.21 -21.37
C MET A 179 -13.61 4.37 -21.94
N TYR A 180 -12.92 4.86 -22.97
CA TYR A 180 -11.79 4.16 -23.56
C TYR A 180 -10.64 3.98 -22.57
N SER A 181 -10.32 5.02 -21.80
CA SER A 181 -9.25 4.98 -20.80
C SER A 181 -9.52 3.95 -19.71
N LEU A 182 -10.73 3.92 -19.15
CA LEU A 182 -11.09 2.94 -18.11
C LEU A 182 -11.23 1.51 -18.65
N CYS A 183 -11.55 1.34 -19.93
CA CYS A 183 -11.56 0.04 -20.61
C CYS A 183 -10.16 -0.39 -21.10
N ALA A 184 -9.09 0.31 -20.72
CA ALA A 184 -7.71 0.05 -21.13
C ALA A 184 -7.44 0.12 -22.65
N ASP A 185 -8.31 0.77 -23.44
CA ASP A 185 -8.07 1.06 -24.85
C ASP A 185 -7.48 2.47 -25.04
N VAL A 186 -6.18 2.59 -24.72
CA VAL A 186 -5.41 3.84 -24.87
C VAL A 186 -5.45 4.35 -26.30
N GLY A 187 -5.34 3.46 -27.30
CA GLY A 187 -5.42 3.81 -28.71
C GLY A 187 -6.76 4.44 -29.09
N GLY A 188 -7.86 3.91 -28.52
CA GLY A 188 -9.20 4.49 -28.68
C GLY A 188 -9.30 5.88 -28.07
N ALA A 189 -8.81 6.08 -26.85
CA ALA A 189 -8.80 7.37 -26.17
C ALA A 189 -8.00 8.41 -26.96
N MET A 190 -6.80 8.07 -27.43
CA MET A 190 -5.95 8.95 -28.24
C MET A 190 -6.58 9.28 -29.61
N ARG A 191 -7.23 8.32 -30.27
CA ARG A 191 -7.97 8.60 -31.53
C ARG A 191 -9.08 9.62 -31.32
N VAL A 192 -9.86 9.51 -30.23
CA VAL A 192 -10.92 10.48 -29.92
C VAL A 192 -10.31 11.86 -29.61
N LEU A 193 -9.22 11.90 -28.83
CA LEU A 193 -8.51 13.16 -28.57
C LEU A 193 -8.03 13.83 -29.85
N ASN A 194 -7.49 13.04 -30.79
CA ASN A 194 -6.95 13.55 -32.08
C ASN A 194 -8.00 13.94 -33.09
N SER A 195 -9.20 13.34 -33.02
CA SER A 195 -10.26 13.56 -34.03
C SER A 195 -11.00 14.88 -33.88
N VAL A 196 -10.95 15.51 -32.69
CA VAL A 196 -11.69 16.75 -32.41
C VAL A 196 -10.73 17.82 -31.92
N PRO A 197 -10.47 18.89 -32.68
CA PRO A 197 -9.62 20.01 -32.28
C PRO A 197 -10.27 20.83 -31.13
N GLY A 198 -9.42 21.56 -30.37
CA GLY A 198 -9.88 22.47 -29.33
C GLY A 198 -10.28 21.75 -28.03
N SER A 199 -9.40 20.85 -27.58
CA SER A 199 -9.60 20.21 -26.23
C SER A 199 -9.44 21.23 -25.13
N ASP A 200 -10.39 21.21 -24.18
CA ASP A 200 -10.35 22.06 -23.01
C ASP A 200 -9.51 21.42 -21.87
N ILE A 201 -9.27 22.20 -20.85
CA ILE A 201 -8.52 21.77 -19.67
C ILE A 201 -9.13 20.51 -18.99
N PHE A 202 -10.46 20.40 -19.00
CA PHE A 202 -11.16 19.23 -18.42
C PHE A 202 -10.85 17.95 -19.19
N THR A 203 -10.79 18.03 -20.53
CA THR A 203 -10.41 16.91 -21.39
C THR A 203 -9.00 16.43 -21.07
N TYR A 204 -8.03 17.36 -21.03
CA TYR A 204 -6.64 17.04 -20.73
C TYR A 204 -6.48 16.43 -19.34
N ASN A 205 -7.07 17.06 -18.32
CA ASN A 205 -7.01 16.56 -16.96
C ASN A 205 -7.66 15.18 -16.81
N SER A 206 -8.78 14.93 -17.48
CA SER A 206 -9.47 13.62 -17.44
C SER A 206 -8.64 12.51 -18.06
N ILE A 207 -7.98 12.77 -19.20
CA ILE A 207 -7.11 11.80 -19.87
C ILE A 207 -5.87 11.53 -19.03
N ILE A 208 -5.17 12.56 -18.58
CA ILE A 208 -3.94 12.42 -17.80
C ILE A 208 -4.25 11.60 -16.54
N ASN A 209 -5.32 11.95 -15.82
CA ASN A 209 -5.72 11.20 -14.62
C ASN A 209 -6.04 9.73 -14.92
N ALA A 210 -6.82 9.46 -15.98
CA ALA A 210 -7.17 8.09 -16.34
C ALA A 210 -5.94 7.27 -16.75
N PHE A 211 -4.99 7.86 -17.50
CA PHE A 211 -3.74 7.19 -17.85
C PHE A 211 -2.85 6.94 -16.62
N LEU A 212 -2.82 7.88 -15.68
CA LEU A 212 -2.14 7.68 -14.41
C LEU A 212 -2.75 6.49 -13.64
N ASP A 213 -4.07 6.42 -13.52
CA ASP A 213 -4.73 5.37 -12.76
C ASP A 213 -4.48 3.96 -13.33
N HIS A 214 -4.31 3.86 -14.63
CA HIS A 214 -4.01 2.60 -15.32
C HIS A 214 -2.51 2.35 -15.57
N GLY A 215 -1.62 3.26 -15.15
CA GLY A 215 -0.17 3.08 -15.27
C GLY A 215 0.41 3.37 -16.67
N TYR A 216 -0.35 4.00 -17.58
CA TYR A 216 0.10 4.43 -18.91
C TYR A 216 0.87 5.75 -18.83
N LEU A 217 2.08 5.69 -18.23
CA LEU A 217 2.84 6.89 -17.86
C LEU A 217 3.42 7.63 -19.08
N ASN A 218 3.84 6.88 -20.10
CA ASN A 218 4.39 7.48 -21.32
C ASN A 218 3.33 8.24 -22.10
N GLU A 219 2.15 7.67 -22.22
CA GLU A 219 1.00 8.27 -22.88
C GLU A 219 0.48 9.50 -22.11
N ALA A 220 0.47 9.43 -20.78
CA ALA A 220 0.16 10.59 -19.94
C ALA A 220 1.16 11.74 -20.18
N PHE A 221 2.44 11.42 -20.33
CA PHE A 221 3.49 12.39 -20.62
C PHE A 221 3.34 13.00 -22.02
N GLU A 222 2.97 12.21 -23.03
CA GLU A 222 2.68 12.68 -24.38
C GLU A 222 1.50 13.65 -24.41
N VAL A 223 0.41 13.31 -23.69
CA VAL A 223 -0.77 14.17 -23.56
C VAL A 223 -0.42 15.49 -22.85
N LEU A 224 0.42 15.45 -21.82
CA LEU A 224 0.94 16.65 -21.17
C LEU A 224 1.75 17.53 -22.14
N GLY A 225 2.64 16.92 -22.94
CA GLY A 225 3.41 17.62 -23.97
C GLY A 225 2.52 18.35 -24.98
N ARG A 226 1.42 17.70 -25.37
CA ARG A 226 0.43 18.32 -26.26
C ARG A 226 -0.33 19.47 -25.57
N MET A 227 -0.75 19.30 -24.33
CA MET A 227 -1.40 20.36 -23.54
C MET A 227 -0.53 21.62 -23.46
N VAL A 228 0.79 21.44 -23.26
CA VAL A 228 1.77 22.54 -23.26
C VAL A 228 1.92 23.17 -24.65
N ALA A 229 2.00 22.35 -25.70
CA ALA A 229 2.12 22.84 -27.10
C ALA A 229 0.89 23.65 -27.55
N GLU A 230 -0.31 23.27 -27.11
CA GLU A 230 -1.55 24.01 -27.37
C GLU A 230 -1.76 25.22 -26.41
N SER A 231 -0.77 25.50 -25.55
CA SER A 231 -0.80 26.62 -24.58
C SER A 231 -2.04 26.65 -23.69
N VAL A 232 -2.57 25.48 -23.31
CA VAL A 232 -3.71 25.39 -22.42
C VAL A 232 -3.26 25.77 -21.01
N ALA A 233 -3.94 26.75 -20.39
CA ALA A 233 -3.61 27.22 -19.04
C ALA A 233 -3.84 26.12 -17.99
N TRP A 234 -2.93 25.99 -17.03
CA TRP A 234 -2.99 24.99 -15.98
C TRP A 234 -3.81 25.48 -14.77
N ASP A 235 -4.63 24.61 -14.24
CA ASP A 235 -5.35 24.82 -12.97
C ASP A 235 -4.78 23.90 -11.85
N ASN A 236 -5.37 23.98 -10.66
CA ASN A 236 -4.96 23.16 -9.52
C ASN A 236 -5.06 21.65 -9.82
N VAL A 237 -6.06 21.21 -10.58
CA VAL A 237 -6.23 19.79 -10.96
C VAL A 237 -5.11 19.35 -11.90
N THR A 238 -4.73 20.21 -12.85
CA THR A 238 -3.59 19.95 -13.74
C THR A 238 -2.31 19.77 -12.94
N TYR A 239 -2.00 20.67 -12.00
CA TYR A 239 -0.80 20.54 -11.16
C TYR A 239 -0.81 19.26 -10.35
N VAL A 240 -1.93 18.88 -9.73
CA VAL A 240 -2.06 17.63 -8.98
C VAL A 240 -1.77 16.42 -9.86
N ASN A 241 -2.37 16.37 -11.06
CA ASN A 241 -2.15 15.28 -12.03
C ASN A 241 -0.70 15.20 -12.48
N VAL A 242 -0.09 16.34 -12.81
CA VAL A 242 1.30 16.38 -13.29
C VAL A 242 2.29 16.04 -12.19
N PHE A 243 2.09 16.50 -10.94
CA PHE A 243 2.89 16.02 -9.80
C PHE A 243 2.68 14.53 -9.57
N GLY A 244 1.46 14.01 -9.74
CA GLY A 244 1.17 12.58 -9.72
C GLY A 244 1.97 11.81 -10.80
N LEU A 245 2.09 12.34 -12.00
CA LEU A 245 2.92 11.79 -13.08
C LEU A 245 4.40 11.77 -12.68
N CYS A 246 4.94 12.91 -12.22
CA CYS A 246 6.33 13.01 -11.74
C CYS A 246 6.64 11.98 -10.65
N THR A 247 5.69 11.80 -9.75
CA THR A 247 5.77 10.86 -8.63
C THR A 247 5.86 9.40 -9.11
N ARG A 248 5.03 9.01 -10.09
CA ARG A 248 5.01 7.63 -10.63
C ARG A 248 6.23 7.34 -11.49
N LEU A 249 6.70 8.32 -12.26
CA LEU A 249 7.95 8.26 -13.04
C LEU A 249 9.20 8.31 -12.14
N LYS A 250 9.08 8.76 -10.91
CA LYS A 250 10.20 9.12 -10.01
C LYS A 250 11.16 10.13 -10.64
N ASP A 251 10.63 11.02 -11.49
CA ASP A 251 11.42 12.03 -12.19
C ASP A 251 11.47 13.35 -11.40
N LEU A 252 12.53 13.48 -10.61
CA LEU A 252 12.78 14.70 -9.84
C LEU A 252 13.01 15.93 -10.72
N LYS A 253 13.63 15.78 -11.91
CA LYS A 253 13.91 16.92 -12.81
C LYS A 253 12.63 17.54 -13.32
N LEU A 254 11.72 16.69 -13.80
CA LEU A 254 10.39 17.12 -14.22
C LEU A 254 9.63 17.75 -13.04
N GLY A 255 9.65 17.12 -11.87
CA GLY A 255 9.02 17.66 -10.66
C GLY A 255 9.51 19.05 -10.26
N LEU A 256 10.82 19.30 -10.36
CA LEU A 256 11.41 20.62 -10.13
C LEU A 256 10.97 21.64 -11.18
N GLN A 257 10.89 21.26 -12.46
CA GLN A 257 10.42 22.16 -13.54
C GLN A 257 8.96 22.55 -13.31
N VAL A 258 8.11 21.58 -12.96
CA VAL A 258 6.69 21.83 -12.68
C VAL A 258 6.50 22.71 -11.45
N HIS A 259 7.28 22.47 -10.37
CA HIS A 259 7.24 23.32 -9.19
C HIS A 259 7.68 24.75 -9.49
N ASN A 260 8.75 24.95 -10.27
CA ASN A 260 9.17 26.27 -10.71
C ASN A 260 8.13 26.94 -11.62
N HIS A 261 7.49 26.20 -12.53
CA HIS A 261 6.39 26.72 -13.36
C HIS A 261 5.23 27.18 -12.45
N MET A 262 4.87 26.37 -11.47
CA MET A 262 3.84 26.69 -10.51
C MET A 262 4.14 27.99 -9.75
N LEU A 263 5.35 28.17 -9.22
CA LEU A 263 5.76 29.38 -8.50
C LEU A 263 5.73 30.65 -9.34
N ARG A 264 5.86 30.53 -10.67
CA ARG A 264 5.79 31.65 -11.62
C ARG A 264 4.38 31.92 -12.12
N SER A 265 3.46 30.96 -11.95
CA SER A 265 2.06 31.14 -12.29
C SER A 265 1.35 32.00 -11.22
N ASN A 266 0.39 32.81 -11.64
CA ASN A 266 -0.42 33.61 -10.71
C ASN A 266 -1.60 32.81 -10.11
N VAL A 267 -1.53 31.48 -10.09
CA VAL A 267 -2.58 30.59 -9.58
C VAL A 267 -2.50 30.55 -8.07
N GLN A 268 -3.61 30.76 -7.38
CA GLN A 268 -3.70 30.50 -5.93
C GLN A 268 -3.75 28.99 -5.71
N PHE A 269 -2.78 28.48 -4.98
CA PHE A 269 -2.65 27.03 -4.71
C PHE A 269 -3.47 26.64 -3.49
N ASP A 270 -4.17 25.53 -3.66
CA ASP A 270 -4.89 24.91 -2.55
C ASP A 270 -4.02 23.87 -1.81
N LEU A 271 -4.54 23.38 -0.72
CA LEU A 271 -3.86 22.34 0.09
C LEU A 271 -3.70 21.02 -0.67
N PHE A 272 -4.50 20.75 -1.72
CA PHE A 272 -4.36 19.53 -2.52
C PHE A 272 -3.10 19.57 -3.38
N VAL A 273 -2.85 20.70 -4.06
CA VAL A 273 -1.63 20.91 -4.85
C VAL A 273 -0.39 20.80 -3.94
N THR A 274 -0.42 21.44 -2.78
CA THR A 274 0.72 21.41 -1.86
C THR A 274 0.97 20.00 -1.32
N SER A 275 -0.08 19.24 -1.04
CA SER A 275 0.03 17.84 -0.63
C SER A 275 0.62 16.96 -1.74
N ALA A 276 0.26 17.22 -3.00
CA ALA A 276 0.85 16.52 -4.15
C ALA A 276 2.34 16.84 -4.35
N ILE A 277 2.76 18.09 -4.07
CA ILE A 277 4.19 18.46 -4.09
C ILE A 277 4.96 17.73 -2.99
N ILE A 278 4.42 17.67 -1.78
CA ILE A 278 5.04 16.95 -0.65
C ILE A 278 5.20 15.47 -1.00
N ASP A 279 4.16 14.83 -1.56
CA ASP A 279 4.20 13.43 -1.99
C ASP A 279 5.24 13.21 -3.11
N MET A 280 5.29 14.10 -4.09
CA MET A 280 6.28 14.06 -5.18
C MET A 280 7.71 14.11 -4.65
N TYR A 281 8.05 15.09 -3.81
CA TYR A 281 9.40 15.16 -3.25
C TYR A 281 9.71 13.99 -2.33
N GLY A 282 8.73 13.51 -1.54
CA GLY A 282 8.86 12.32 -0.70
C GLY A 282 9.22 11.09 -1.53
N LYS A 283 8.47 10.79 -2.57
CA LYS A 283 8.70 9.61 -3.44
C LYS A 283 9.94 9.73 -4.32
N CYS A 284 10.40 10.96 -4.60
CA CYS A 284 11.69 11.21 -5.27
C CYS A 284 12.89 11.21 -4.30
N GLY A 285 12.71 10.84 -3.04
CA GLY A 285 13.81 10.74 -2.05
C GLY A 285 14.32 12.08 -1.51
N LYS A 286 13.54 13.17 -1.67
CA LYS A 286 13.93 14.54 -1.23
C LYS A 286 13.09 15.01 -0.04
N VAL A 287 13.10 14.24 1.04
CA VAL A 287 12.31 14.51 2.25
C VAL A 287 12.60 15.90 2.84
N SER A 288 13.86 16.35 2.80
CA SER A 288 14.24 17.69 3.30
C SER A 288 13.54 18.83 2.54
N ILE A 289 13.31 18.65 1.24
CA ILE A 289 12.56 19.64 0.43
C ILE A 289 11.06 19.52 0.74
N ALA A 290 10.54 18.29 0.84
CA ALA A 290 9.14 18.04 1.25
C ALA A 290 8.84 18.70 2.61
N ARG A 291 9.76 18.61 3.59
CA ARG A 291 9.65 19.27 4.89
C ARG A 291 9.62 20.79 4.76
N LYS A 292 10.50 21.39 3.97
CA LYS A 292 10.49 22.84 3.73
C LYS A 292 9.18 23.34 3.12
N VAL A 293 8.62 22.60 2.17
CA VAL A 293 7.32 22.92 1.56
C VAL A 293 6.22 22.85 2.62
N PHE A 294 6.23 21.82 3.46
CA PHE A 294 5.28 21.65 4.55
C PHE A 294 5.39 22.77 5.61
N ASP A 295 6.60 23.12 6.02
CA ASP A 295 6.83 24.17 7.00
C ASP A 295 6.41 25.56 6.51
N GLY A 296 6.45 25.80 5.18
CA GLY A 296 6.00 27.04 4.54
C GLY A 296 4.48 27.19 4.46
N LEU A 297 3.68 26.17 4.86
CA LEU A 297 2.23 26.26 4.84
C LEU A 297 1.72 27.19 5.95
N GLN A 298 0.86 28.14 5.57
CA GLN A 298 0.18 29.03 6.53
C GLN A 298 -0.87 28.30 7.36
N THR A 299 -1.60 27.38 6.73
CA THR A 299 -2.60 26.52 7.37
C THR A 299 -2.30 25.07 7.05
N ARG A 300 -2.38 24.19 8.04
CA ARG A 300 -2.14 22.76 7.91
C ARG A 300 -3.42 22.00 8.22
N ASN A 301 -3.68 20.94 7.48
CA ASN A 301 -4.80 20.05 7.73
C ASN A 301 -4.33 18.59 7.84
N VAL A 302 -5.24 17.68 8.18
CA VAL A 302 -4.91 16.25 8.30
C VAL A 302 -4.28 15.66 7.03
N VAL A 303 -4.63 16.18 5.84
CA VAL A 303 -4.10 15.67 4.56
C VAL A 303 -2.62 16.06 4.38
N SER A 304 -2.27 17.35 4.63
CA SER A 304 -0.88 17.80 4.53
C SER A 304 0.03 17.13 5.59
N TRP A 305 -0.48 16.94 6.81
CA TRP A 305 0.23 16.19 7.84
C TRP A 305 0.44 14.72 7.45
N THR A 306 -0.60 14.06 6.94
CA THR A 306 -0.47 12.67 6.48
C THR A 306 0.49 12.53 5.31
N ALA A 307 0.51 13.51 4.39
CA ALA A 307 1.45 13.51 3.25
C ALA A 307 2.91 13.59 3.70
N ILE A 308 3.24 14.49 4.64
CA ILE A 308 4.63 14.59 5.12
C ILE A 308 5.04 13.38 5.97
N LEU A 309 4.13 12.85 6.81
CA LEU A 309 4.38 11.61 7.56
C LEU A 309 4.64 10.44 6.61
N ALA A 310 3.86 10.32 5.52
CA ALA A 310 4.06 9.31 4.48
C ALA A 310 5.39 9.50 3.73
N ALA A 311 5.82 10.74 3.48
CA ALA A 311 7.13 11.03 2.88
C ALA A 311 8.29 10.53 3.77
N TYR A 312 8.23 10.75 5.07
CA TYR A 312 9.21 10.22 6.02
C TYR A 312 9.19 8.68 6.07
N LEU A 313 8.00 8.05 6.14
CA LEU A 313 7.84 6.59 6.12
C LEU A 313 8.48 5.97 4.86
N GLN A 314 8.20 6.51 3.68
CA GLN A 314 8.68 5.98 2.40
C GLN A 314 10.21 6.07 2.24
N ASN A 315 10.85 7.00 2.95
CA ASN A 315 12.29 7.19 2.94
C ASN A 315 13.01 6.50 4.11
N GLY A 316 12.31 5.67 4.88
CA GLY A 316 12.89 4.94 6.00
C GLY A 316 13.19 5.79 7.22
N CYS A 317 12.77 7.05 7.25
CA CYS A 317 12.94 7.98 8.37
C CYS A 317 11.80 7.76 9.39
N PHE A 318 11.74 6.56 9.97
CA PHE A 318 10.61 6.14 10.80
C PHE A 318 10.52 6.89 12.13
N GLU A 319 11.65 7.15 12.74
CA GLU A 319 11.73 7.85 14.03
C GLU A 319 11.26 9.30 13.88
N GLU A 320 11.71 9.96 12.82
CA GLU A 320 11.30 11.32 12.48
C GLU A 320 9.82 11.42 12.20
N ALA A 321 9.23 10.41 11.52
CA ALA A 321 7.79 10.36 11.31
C ALA A 321 7.02 10.28 12.64
N LEU A 322 7.50 9.51 13.61
CA LEU A 322 6.86 9.41 14.92
C LEU A 322 7.02 10.69 15.75
N LYS A 323 8.20 11.37 15.68
CA LYS A 323 8.41 12.68 16.31
C LYS A 323 7.48 13.74 15.71
N LEU A 324 7.35 13.73 14.39
CA LEU A 324 6.47 14.65 13.67
C LEU A 324 4.98 14.48 14.05
N PHE A 325 4.56 13.27 14.40
CA PHE A 325 3.22 13.03 14.90
C PHE A 325 2.97 13.72 16.25
N ILE A 326 3.98 13.79 17.12
CA ILE A 326 3.87 14.53 18.38
C ILE A 326 3.71 16.03 18.09
N GLU A 327 4.42 16.57 17.09
CA GLU A 327 4.25 17.96 16.65
C GLU A 327 2.82 18.21 16.18
N MET A 328 2.23 17.27 15.38
CA MET A 328 0.85 17.34 14.91
C MET A 328 -0.17 17.41 16.08
N GLU A 329 0.06 16.64 17.15
CA GLU A 329 -0.82 16.63 18.33
C GLU A 329 -0.72 17.91 19.18
N LEU A 330 0.42 18.59 19.11
CA LEU A 330 0.65 19.85 19.83
C LEU A 330 0.18 21.09 19.08
N GLU A 331 -0.25 20.95 17.82
CA GLU A 331 -0.75 22.07 17.03
C GLU A 331 -2.08 22.60 17.61
N ILE A 332 -2.19 23.93 17.68
CA ILE A 332 -3.28 24.66 18.36
C ILE A 332 -4.67 24.38 17.72
N GLU A 333 -4.70 23.99 16.44
CA GLU A 333 -5.94 23.78 15.68
C GLU A 333 -6.65 22.43 15.94
N ASN A 334 -6.17 21.62 16.89
CA ASN A 334 -6.76 20.32 17.27
C ASN A 334 -6.99 19.39 16.06
N ILE A 335 -5.98 19.20 15.23
CA ILE A 335 -6.05 18.37 14.03
C ILE A 335 -6.19 16.91 14.44
N VAL A 336 -7.35 16.33 14.15
CA VAL A 336 -7.66 14.94 14.50
C VAL A 336 -7.06 13.99 13.43
N PRO A 337 -6.20 13.03 13.83
CA PRO A 337 -5.70 12.00 12.92
C PRO A 337 -6.86 11.18 12.31
N ASN A 338 -6.73 10.84 11.03
CA ASN A 338 -7.66 9.95 10.33
C ASN A 338 -7.08 8.53 10.18
N GLU A 339 -7.84 7.64 9.54
CA GLU A 339 -7.43 6.26 9.29
C GLU A 339 -6.11 6.14 8.51
N TYR A 340 -5.86 7.05 7.56
CA TYR A 340 -4.61 7.08 6.79
C TYR A 340 -3.42 7.51 7.66
N THR A 341 -3.60 8.50 8.52
CA THR A 341 -2.59 8.95 9.48
C THR A 341 -2.19 7.80 10.40
N PHE A 342 -3.16 7.08 10.98
CA PHE A 342 -2.88 5.91 11.81
C PHE A 342 -2.17 4.80 11.04
N ALA A 343 -2.57 4.53 9.80
CA ALA A 343 -1.89 3.52 8.96
C ALA A 343 -0.41 3.87 8.71
N VAL A 344 -0.10 5.14 8.43
CA VAL A 344 1.29 5.61 8.25
C VAL A 344 2.10 5.45 9.53
N LEU A 345 1.55 5.83 10.68
CA LEU A 345 2.24 5.72 11.98
C LEU A 345 2.48 4.26 12.39
N LEU A 346 1.49 3.39 12.19
CA LEU A 346 1.62 1.95 12.45
C LEU A 346 2.70 1.33 11.55
N ASN A 347 2.76 1.71 10.27
CA ASN A 347 3.81 1.26 9.37
C ASN A 347 5.19 1.84 9.73
N SER A 348 5.27 3.05 10.26
CA SER A 348 6.53 3.62 10.78
C SER A 348 7.00 2.86 12.03
N SER A 349 6.09 2.53 12.95
CA SER A 349 6.38 1.66 14.10
C SER A 349 6.84 0.26 13.67
N ALA A 350 6.22 -0.30 12.59
CA ALA A 350 6.63 -1.57 12.00
C ALA A 350 8.05 -1.52 11.43
N GLY A 351 8.44 -0.40 10.81
CA GLY A 351 9.79 -0.17 10.28
C GLY A 351 10.86 -0.18 11.37
N LEU A 352 10.57 0.42 12.53
CA LEU A 352 11.42 0.38 13.71
C LEU A 352 11.33 -0.94 14.49
N SER A 353 10.34 -1.77 14.20
CA SER A 353 9.96 -2.95 14.99
C SER A 353 9.68 -2.59 16.48
N ALA A 354 9.16 -1.41 16.73
CA ALA A 354 8.86 -0.86 18.06
C ALA A 354 7.49 -1.34 18.55
N VAL A 355 7.45 -2.50 19.23
CA VAL A 355 6.20 -3.12 19.70
C VAL A 355 5.47 -2.24 20.71
N GLY A 356 6.20 -1.63 21.64
CA GLY A 356 5.62 -0.78 22.69
C GLY A 356 4.88 0.41 22.12
N TYR A 357 5.51 1.13 21.20
CA TYR A 357 4.91 2.26 20.51
C TYR A 357 3.72 1.82 19.63
N GLY A 358 3.88 0.73 18.87
CA GLY A 358 2.81 0.17 18.05
C GLY A 358 1.58 -0.25 18.86
N SER A 359 1.77 -0.83 20.05
CA SER A 359 0.68 -1.19 20.97
C SER A 359 -0.03 0.06 21.52
N SER A 360 0.72 1.13 21.81
CA SER A 360 0.14 2.42 22.23
C SER A 360 -0.71 3.03 21.10
N LEU A 361 -0.23 3.00 19.86
CA LEU A 361 -1.00 3.42 18.69
C LEU A 361 -2.26 2.58 18.50
N HIS A 362 -2.18 1.25 18.69
CA HIS A 362 -3.36 0.36 18.62
C HIS A 362 -4.42 0.75 19.65
N ALA A 363 -4.02 1.05 20.89
CA ALA A 363 -4.95 1.52 21.93
C ALA A 363 -5.62 2.86 21.55
N ARG A 364 -4.88 3.77 20.87
CA ARG A 364 -5.43 5.03 20.34
C ARG A 364 -6.43 4.77 19.20
N VAL A 365 -6.10 3.88 18.26
CA VAL A 365 -7.02 3.45 17.17
C VAL A 365 -8.35 2.95 17.74
N GLN A 366 -8.31 2.14 18.82
CA GLN A 366 -9.51 1.63 19.48
C GLN A 366 -10.35 2.76 20.08
N LYS A 367 -9.72 3.73 20.75
CA LYS A 367 -10.40 4.89 21.36
C LYS A 367 -10.97 5.85 20.32
N SER A 368 -10.31 6.00 19.17
CA SER A 368 -10.73 6.90 18.09
C SER A 368 -11.81 6.32 17.17
N GLY A 369 -12.22 5.05 17.37
CA GLY A 369 -13.26 4.41 16.57
C GLY A 369 -12.82 3.87 15.21
N PHE A 370 -11.53 3.90 14.87
CA PHE A 370 -11.00 3.41 13.58
C PHE A 370 -10.68 1.92 13.55
N LYS A 371 -11.04 1.16 14.58
CA LYS A 371 -10.73 -0.27 14.70
C LYS A 371 -11.28 -1.15 13.56
N ASP A 372 -12.42 -0.77 12.99
CA ASP A 372 -13.12 -1.53 11.94
C ASP A 372 -12.72 -1.11 10.52
N TYR A 373 -11.80 -0.14 10.37
CA TYR A 373 -11.31 0.30 9.06
C TYR A 373 -10.26 -0.67 8.53
N ILE A 374 -10.48 -1.21 7.33
CA ILE A 374 -9.60 -2.21 6.70
C ILE A 374 -8.15 -1.71 6.60
N ILE A 375 -7.95 -0.45 6.19
CA ILE A 375 -6.62 0.15 6.03
C ILE A 375 -5.84 0.12 7.35
N VAL A 376 -6.51 0.44 8.47
CA VAL A 376 -5.91 0.42 9.80
C VAL A 376 -5.66 -1.01 10.26
N GLY A 377 -6.60 -1.93 10.01
CA GLY A 377 -6.47 -3.35 10.28
C GLY A 377 -5.25 -3.96 9.56
N ASN A 378 -5.09 -3.67 8.27
CA ASN A 378 -3.94 -4.11 7.48
C ASN A 378 -2.60 -3.56 8.03
N ALA A 379 -2.58 -2.30 8.43
CA ALA A 379 -1.41 -1.68 9.06
C ALA A 379 -1.10 -2.29 10.44
N LEU A 380 -2.11 -2.62 11.25
CA LEU A 380 -1.94 -3.31 12.54
C LEU A 380 -1.37 -4.71 12.35
N ILE A 381 -1.90 -5.50 11.41
CA ILE A 381 -1.37 -6.84 11.08
C ILE A 381 0.10 -6.73 10.66
N SER A 382 0.41 -5.80 9.75
CA SER A 382 1.79 -5.54 9.30
C SER A 382 2.70 -5.13 10.44
N MET A 383 2.23 -4.22 11.32
CA MET A 383 3.00 -3.73 12.47
C MET A 383 3.32 -4.86 13.44
N TYR A 384 2.33 -5.63 13.88
CA TYR A 384 2.56 -6.73 14.81
C TYR A 384 3.41 -7.84 14.21
N SER A 385 3.19 -8.21 12.93
CA SER A 385 3.99 -9.21 12.23
C SER A 385 5.46 -8.79 12.13
N LYS A 386 5.74 -7.54 11.73
CA LYS A 386 7.11 -7.03 11.59
C LYS A 386 7.80 -6.75 12.92
N SER A 387 7.04 -6.58 13.99
CA SER A 387 7.56 -6.36 15.34
C SER A 387 7.72 -7.66 16.14
N GLY A 388 7.50 -8.84 15.53
CA GLY A 388 7.70 -10.13 16.17
C GLY A 388 6.57 -10.58 17.10
N ASN A 389 5.36 -10.08 16.92
CA ASN A 389 4.17 -10.49 17.69
C ASN A 389 3.07 -11.04 16.76
N ILE A 390 3.33 -12.22 16.20
CA ILE A 390 2.43 -12.85 15.23
C ILE A 390 1.07 -13.21 15.84
N GLU A 391 1.03 -13.51 17.16
CA GLU A 391 -0.22 -13.83 17.85
C GLU A 391 -1.16 -12.61 17.91
N ALA A 392 -0.61 -11.41 18.19
CA ALA A 392 -1.40 -10.18 18.14
C ALA A 392 -1.86 -9.86 16.71
N ALA A 393 -1.03 -10.10 15.70
CA ALA A 393 -1.41 -9.95 14.29
C ALA A 393 -2.59 -10.89 13.96
N SER A 394 -2.52 -12.16 14.36
CA SER A 394 -3.59 -13.14 14.15
C SER A 394 -4.89 -12.73 14.86
N LYS A 395 -4.82 -12.21 16.09
CA LYS A 395 -5.99 -11.69 16.79
C LYS A 395 -6.64 -10.53 16.03
N VAL A 396 -5.86 -9.57 15.52
CA VAL A 396 -6.39 -8.47 14.70
C VAL A 396 -7.06 -9.04 13.46
N PHE A 397 -6.40 -9.96 12.76
CA PHE A 397 -6.92 -10.60 11.55
C PHE A 397 -8.28 -11.29 11.79
N THR A 398 -8.42 -12.04 12.89
CA THR A 398 -9.67 -12.76 13.24
C THR A 398 -10.82 -11.83 13.62
N HIS A 399 -10.52 -10.66 14.21
CA HIS A 399 -11.54 -9.69 14.62
C HIS A 399 -12.05 -8.80 13.48
N LEU A 400 -11.31 -8.70 12.35
CA LEU A 400 -11.76 -7.94 11.20
C LEU A 400 -12.98 -8.59 10.56
N ARG A 401 -14.08 -7.83 10.43
CA ARG A 401 -15.34 -8.29 9.80
C ARG A 401 -15.20 -8.53 8.31
N PHE A 402 -14.49 -7.64 7.64
CA PHE A 402 -14.21 -7.71 6.20
C PHE A 402 -12.71 -7.84 6.00
N ARG A 403 -12.31 -8.70 5.08
CA ARG A 403 -10.90 -8.94 4.72
C ARG A 403 -10.77 -8.82 3.22
N ASP A 404 -9.93 -7.92 2.78
CA ASP A 404 -9.55 -7.77 1.37
C ASP A 404 -8.31 -8.61 1.05
N SER A 405 -7.93 -8.67 -0.21
CA SER A 405 -6.73 -9.40 -0.63
C SER A 405 -5.45 -8.90 0.06
N ILE A 406 -5.41 -7.61 0.48
CA ILE A 406 -4.28 -7.04 1.21
C ILE A 406 -4.23 -7.61 2.63
N THR A 407 -5.38 -7.75 3.30
CA THR A 407 -5.49 -8.35 4.64
C THR A 407 -4.97 -9.79 4.66
N TRP A 408 -5.42 -10.60 3.70
CA TRP A 408 -4.99 -11.98 3.54
C TRP A 408 -3.49 -12.06 3.26
N ASN A 409 -2.98 -11.25 2.33
CA ASN A 409 -1.56 -11.20 1.99
C ASN A 409 -0.68 -10.76 3.15
N ALA A 410 -1.14 -9.80 3.95
CA ALA A 410 -0.42 -9.36 5.14
C ALA A 410 -0.26 -10.49 6.16
N MET A 411 -1.30 -11.32 6.36
CA MET A 411 -1.24 -12.44 7.29
C MET A 411 -0.42 -13.61 6.76
N ILE A 412 -0.58 -13.99 5.47
CA ILE A 412 0.24 -15.02 4.81
C ILE A 412 1.73 -14.66 4.88
N SER A 413 2.07 -13.42 4.53
CA SER A 413 3.45 -12.92 4.62
C SER A 413 3.96 -12.88 6.06
N GLY A 414 3.10 -12.46 7.00
CA GLY A 414 3.41 -12.44 8.42
C GLY A 414 3.82 -13.83 8.92
N TYR A 415 3.00 -14.84 8.73
CA TYR A 415 3.33 -16.21 9.11
C TYR A 415 4.57 -16.75 8.39
N SER A 416 4.70 -16.47 7.09
CA SER A 416 5.88 -16.90 6.33
C SER A 416 7.17 -16.31 6.91
N HIS A 417 7.22 -15.00 7.20
CA HIS A 417 8.40 -14.37 7.80
C HIS A 417 8.73 -14.89 9.21
N HIS A 418 7.72 -15.35 9.95
CA HIS A 418 7.92 -16.01 11.25
C HIS A 418 8.34 -17.48 11.12
N GLY A 419 8.47 -18.01 9.88
CA GLY A 419 8.80 -19.41 9.63
C GLY A 419 7.66 -20.38 9.91
N LEU A 420 6.47 -19.87 10.16
CA LEU A 420 5.24 -20.62 10.39
C LEU A 420 4.58 -20.94 9.03
N GLY A 421 5.29 -21.75 8.23
CA GLY A 421 4.87 -22.02 6.84
C GLY A 421 3.57 -22.82 6.76
N LYS A 422 3.26 -23.67 7.72
CA LYS A 422 2.00 -24.44 7.76
C LYS A 422 0.82 -23.53 7.95
N GLU A 423 0.93 -22.59 8.88
CA GLU A 423 -0.08 -21.57 9.19
C GLU A 423 -0.27 -20.61 8.01
N ALA A 424 0.83 -20.23 7.33
CA ALA A 424 0.75 -19.40 6.12
C ALA A 424 -0.04 -20.10 5.00
N LEU A 425 0.20 -21.41 4.77
CA LEU A 425 -0.57 -22.18 3.80
C LEU A 425 -2.03 -22.40 4.24
N ALA A 426 -2.29 -22.58 5.54
CA ALA A 426 -3.66 -22.68 6.05
C ALA A 426 -4.46 -21.39 5.75
N ILE A 427 -3.90 -20.21 6.04
CA ILE A 427 -4.53 -18.92 5.70
C ILE A 427 -4.75 -18.77 4.19
N PHE A 428 -3.85 -19.28 3.36
CA PHE A 428 -4.04 -19.28 1.91
C PHE A 428 -5.25 -20.13 1.50
N TYR A 429 -5.42 -21.31 2.07
CA TYR A 429 -6.61 -22.12 1.80
C TYR A 429 -7.89 -21.51 2.36
N ASP A 430 -7.84 -20.84 3.51
CA ASP A 430 -8.97 -20.09 4.05
C ASP A 430 -9.37 -18.92 3.13
N MET A 431 -8.39 -18.23 2.51
CA MET A 431 -8.61 -17.20 1.50
C MET A 431 -9.38 -17.75 0.29
N LEU A 432 -8.98 -18.94 -0.20
CA LEU A 432 -9.67 -19.60 -1.32
C LEU A 432 -11.09 -20.04 -0.93
N ALA A 433 -11.27 -20.56 0.28
CA ALA A 433 -12.58 -20.96 0.81
C ALA A 433 -13.54 -19.76 1.01
N ALA A 434 -12.97 -18.57 1.27
CA ALA A 434 -13.72 -17.32 1.33
C ALA A 434 -14.01 -16.70 -0.05
N GLU A 435 -13.73 -17.41 -1.14
CA GLU A 435 -13.89 -16.94 -2.52
C GLU A 435 -13.12 -15.65 -2.85
N GLU A 436 -12.12 -15.31 -2.05
CA GLU A 436 -11.27 -14.16 -2.30
C GLU A 436 -10.17 -14.53 -3.30
N HIS A 437 -9.99 -13.70 -4.33
CA HIS A 437 -9.08 -13.99 -5.43
C HIS A 437 -7.60 -13.73 -5.05
N PRO A 438 -6.74 -14.78 -5.09
CA PRO A 438 -5.29 -14.60 -4.95
C PRO A 438 -4.72 -13.69 -6.04
N ASN A 439 -3.67 -12.97 -5.69
CA ASN A 439 -2.97 -12.11 -6.63
C ASN A 439 -1.46 -12.40 -6.64
N TYR A 440 -0.69 -11.60 -7.39
CA TYR A 440 0.77 -11.71 -7.48
C TYR A 440 1.43 -11.80 -6.09
N VAL A 441 1.04 -10.94 -5.15
CA VAL A 441 1.64 -10.87 -3.80
C VAL A 441 1.30 -12.11 -2.97
N THR A 442 0.09 -12.65 -3.11
CA THR A 442 -0.34 -13.87 -2.44
C THR A 442 0.62 -15.03 -2.74
N PHE A 443 0.96 -15.24 -4.02
CA PHE A 443 1.85 -16.33 -4.41
C PHE A 443 3.31 -16.11 -4.00
N VAL A 444 3.78 -14.87 -3.86
CA VAL A 444 5.10 -14.62 -3.24
C VAL A 444 5.12 -15.15 -1.81
N GLY A 445 4.06 -14.88 -1.02
CA GLY A 445 3.94 -15.37 0.35
C GLY A 445 3.85 -16.90 0.43
N VAL A 446 3.02 -17.52 -0.43
CA VAL A 446 2.83 -18.98 -0.51
C VAL A 446 4.12 -19.70 -0.91
N LEU A 447 4.81 -19.24 -1.94
CA LEU A 447 6.08 -19.82 -2.38
C LEU A 447 7.18 -19.65 -1.33
N SER A 448 7.20 -18.52 -0.62
CA SER A 448 8.11 -18.31 0.51
C SER A 448 7.81 -19.30 1.66
N ALA A 449 6.52 -19.56 1.97
CA ALA A 449 6.10 -20.56 2.95
C ALA A 449 6.56 -21.98 2.55
N CYS A 450 6.41 -22.36 1.28
CA CYS A 450 6.95 -23.62 0.76
C CYS A 450 8.48 -23.69 0.95
N GLY A 451 9.19 -22.56 0.73
CA GLY A 451 10.62 -22.43 0.95
C GLY A 451 11.04 -22.66 2.41
N HIS A 452 10.20 -22.27 3.38
CA HIS A 452 10.44 -22.53 4.79
C HIS A 452 10.12 -23.96 5.23
N LEU A 453 9.24 -24.65 4.51
CA LEU A 453 8.86 -26.04 4.77
C LEU A 453 9.65 -27.07 3.97
N GLY A 454 10.50 -26.64 3.01
CA GLY A 454 11.22 -27.54 2.10
C GLY A 454 10.31 -28.28 1.10
N ARG A 455 9.10 -27.76 0.84
CA ARG A 455 8.10 -28.41 -0.02
C ARG A 455 8.31 -28.06 -1.49
N VAL A 456 9.35 -28.64 -2.09
CA VAL A 456 9.78 -28.32 -3.46
C VAL A 456 8.69 -28.61 -4.48
N GLN A 457 8.08 -29.80 -4.43
CA GLN A 457 7.07 -30.22 -5.41
C GLN A 457 5.81 -29.33 -5.35
N GLU A 458 5.34 -28.96 -4.14
CA GLU A 458 4.22 -28.07 -3.98
C GLU A 458 4.53 -26.65 -4.51
N GLY A 459 5.75 -26.16 -4.29
CA GLY A 459 6.18 -24.86 -4.82
C GLY A 459 6.12 -24.82 -6.36
N PHE A 460 6.60 -25.86 -7.03
CA PHE A 460 6.49 -25.97 -8.49
C PHE A 460 5.06 -26.14 -8.97
N TYR A 461 4.23 -26.89 -8.23
CA TYR A 461 2.78 -27.00 -8.53
C TYR A 461 2.09 -25.64 -8.47
N TYR A 462 2.35 -24.84 -7.43
CA TYR A 462 1.79 -23.50 -7.33
C TYR A 462 2.25 -22.59 -8.45
N LEU A 463 3.53 -22.62 -8.80
CA LEU A 463 4.10 -21.79 -9.86
C LEU A 463 3.55 -22.13 -11.25
N HIS A 464 3.53 -23.42 -11.63
CA HIS A 464 3.22 -23.82 -13.00
C HIS A 464 1.74 -24.13 -13.24
N ASN A 465 1.03 -24.61 -12.22
CA ASN A 465 -0.35 -25.07 -12.35
C ASN A 465 -1.34 -24.05 -11.76
N LEU A 466 -1.24 -23.75 -10.47
CA LEU A 466 -2.28 -22.99 -9.78
C LEU A 466 -2.27 -21.51 -10.21
N MET A 467 -1.12 -20.86 -10.33
CA MET A 467 -1.02 -19.48 -10.83
C MET A 467 -1.60 -19.36 -12.25
N LYS A 468 -1.30 -20.33 -13.12
CA LYS A 468 -1.84 -20.36 -14.49
C LYS A 468 -3.34 -20.54 -14.52
N GLN A 469 -3.90 -21.43 -13.68
CA GLN A 469 -5.34 -21.63 -13.54
C GLN A 469 -6.06 -20.36 -13.10
N MET A 470 -5.40 -19.55 -12.28
CA MET A 470 -5.93 -18.27 -11.78
C MET A 470 -5.62 -17.07 -12.69
N GLY A 471 -5.00 -17.30 -13.85
CA GLY A 471 -4.66 -16.21 -14.79
C GLY A 471 -3.54 -15.29 -14.30
N ILE A 472 -2.70 -15.74 -13.36
CA ILE A 472 -1.61 -14.95 -12.79
C ILE A 472 -0.30 -15.36 -13.47
N GLU A 473 0.35 -14.42 -14.15
CA GLU A 473 1.65 -14.66 -14.76
C GLU A 473 2.77 -14.59 -13.71
N PRO A 474 3.62 -15.63 -13.63
CA PRO A 474 4.78 -15.61 -12.74
C PRO A 474 5.77 -14.51 -13.12
N GLY A 475 6.25 -13.76 -12.14
CA GLY A 475 7.28 -12.74 -12.32
C GLY A 475 8.53 -13.02 -11.50
N LEU A 476 9.52 -12.13 -11.62
CA LEU A 476 10.85 -12.27 -11.01
C LEU A 476 10.82 -12.68 -9.53
N LYS A 477 9.93 -12.07 -8.72
CA LYS A 477 9.83 -12.40 -7.29
C LYS A 477 9.40 -13.84 -7.04
N HIS A 478 8.47 -14.38 -7.85
CA HIS A 478 8.05 -15.79 -7.75
C HIS A 478 9.21 -16.73 -8.08
N TYR A 479 9.93 -16.46 -9.17
CA TYR A 479 11.10 -17.23 -9.55
C TYR A 479 12.22 -17.16 -8.50
N THR A 480 12.44 -15.97 -7.90
CA THR A 480 13.39 -15.82 -6.78
C THR A 480 12.98 -16.66 -5.57
N CYS A 481 11.68 -16.77 -5.26
CA CYS A 481 11.20 -17.68 -4.21
C CYS A 481 11.51 -19.15 -4.53
N ILE A 482 11.36 -19.58 -5.80
CA ILE A 482 11.71 -20.94 -6.22
C ILE A 482 13.22 -21.17 -6.12
N VAL A 483 14.06 -20.22 -6.55
CA VAL A 483 15.52 -20.29 -6.35
C VAL A 483 15.85 -20.46 -4.87
N GLY A 484 15.19 -19.66 -3.99
CA GLY A 484 15.34 -19.77 -2.55
C GLY A 484 14.88 -21.12 -1.98
N LEU A 485 13.78 -21.66 -2.49
CA LEU A 485 13.26 -22.99 -2.12
C LEU A 485 14.25 -24.11 -2.48
N LEU A 486 14.73 -24.15 -3.72
CA LEU A 486 15.73 -25.12 -4.19
C LEU A 486 17.04 -24.97 -3.41
N SER A 487 17.49 -23.74 -3.21
CA SER A 487 18.69 -23.39 -2.48
C SER A 487 18.67 -23.90 -1.03
N LYS A 488 17.54 -23.69 -0.32
CA LYS A 488 17.38 -24.19 1.05
C LYS A 488 17.30 -25.71 1.11
N ALA A 489 16.71 -26.35 0.09
CA ALA A 489 16.64 -27.80 -0.02
C ALA A 489 18.01 -28.44 -0.40
N GLY A 490 19.06 -27.67 -0.65
CA GLY A 490 20.37 -28.14 -1.05
C GLY A 490 20.49 -28.56 -2.53
N LEU A 491 19.43 -28.31 -3.32
CA LEU A 491 19.36 -28.64 -4.76
C LEU A 491 20.00 -27.50 -5.58
N LEU A 492 21.32 -27.30 -5.39
CA LEU A 492 22.04 -26.14 -5.91
C LEU A 492 22.17 -26.16 -7.43
N ASP A 493 22.43 -27.33 -8.00
CA ASP A 493 22.56 -27.51 -9.45
C ASP A 493 21.20 -27.32 -10.15
N GLU A 494 20.12 -27.80 -9.54
CA GLU A 494 18.75 -27.56 -10.02
C GLU A 494 18.39 -26.09 -9.96
N ALA A 495 18.78 -25.38 -8.89
CA ALA A 495 18.58 -23.94 -8.76
C ALA A 495 19.30 -23.16 -9.88
N LEU A 496 20.58 -23.52 -10.15
CA LEU A 496 21.34 -22.89 -11.22
C LEU A 496 20.73 -23.19 -12.60
N ASN A 497 20.34 -24.45 -12.86
CA ASN A 497 19.68 -24.84 -14.10
C ASN A 497 18.34 -24.12 -14.29
N PHE A 498 17.54 -23.99 -13.22
CA PHE A 498 16.31 -23.22 -13.24
C PHE A 498 16.57 -21.75 -13.61
N MET A 499 17.61 -21.13 -13.04
CA MET A 499 17.98 -19.76 -13.38
C MET A 499 18.45 -19.62 -14.83
N ARG A 500 19.13 -20.61 -15.40
CA ARG A 500 19.59 -20.59 -16.81
C ARG A 500 18.46 -20.79 -17.80
N LEU A 501 17.47 -21.61 -17.47
CA LEU A 501 16.36 -21.95 -18.36
C LEU A 501 15.20 -20.95 -18.32
N THR A 502 15.06 -20.21 -17.24
CA THR A 502 13.96 -19.23 -17.10
C THR A 502 14.31 -17.94 -17.83
N PRO A 503 13.50 -17.50 -18.82
CA PRO A 503 13.81 -16.35 -19.67
C PRO A 503 13.48 -15.01 -18.97
N VAL A 504 14.13 -14.73 -17.85
CA VAL A 504 13.97 -13.47 -17.10
C VAL A 504 15.33 -12.82 -16.85
N LYS A 505 15.35 -11.51 -16.77
CA LYS A 505 16.55 -10.81 -16.32
C LYS A 505 16.64 -10.89 -14.81
N TRP A 506 17.48 -11.78 -14.31
CA TRP A 506 17.70 -11.95 -12.87
C TRP A 506 18.39 -10.74 -12.25
N ASP A 507 17.96 -10.40 -11.04
CA ASP A 507 18.59 -9.38 -10.23
C ASP A 507 19.74 -9.96 -9.38
N VAL A 508 20.54 -9.06 -8.79
CA VAL A 508 21.65 -9.42 -7.90
C VAL A 508 21.16 -10.20 -6.67
N VAL A 509 19.93 -9.93 -6.19
CA VAL A 509 19.36 -10.57 -5.01
C VAL A 509 19.15 -12.07 -5.24
N ALA A 510 18.62 -12.46 -6.40
CA ALA A 510 18.40 -13.87 -6.75
C ALA A 510 19.73 -14.64 -6.82
N TRP A 511 20.73 -14.07 -7.49
CA TRP A 511 22.07 -14.68 -7.59
C TRP A 511 22.77 -14.77 -6.23
N ARG A 512 22.68 -13.72 -5.40
CA ARG A 512 23.26 -13.72 -4.04
C ARG A 512 22.57 -14.75 -3.14
N THR A 513 21.28 -15.04 -3.35
CA THR A 513 20.59 -16.13 -2.63
C THR A 513 21.24 -17.47 -2.91
N LEU A 514 21.59 -17.76 -4.17
CA LEU A 514 22.30 -18.99 -4.56
C LEU A 514 23.72 -19.02 -3.98
N VAL A 515 24.47 -17.90 -4.01
CA VAL A 515 25.81 -17.81 -3.41
C VAL A 515 25.75 -18.11 -1.90
N SER A 516 24.78 -17.55 -1.20
CA SER A 516 24.59 -17.79 0.23
C SER A 516 24.29 -19.26 0.52
N ALA A 517 23.45 -19.89 -0.29
CA ALA A 517 23.13 -21.31 -0.16
C ALA A 517 24.35 -22.19 -0.42
N CYS A 518 25.18 -21.87 -1.43
CA CYS A 518 26.44 -22.59 -1.69
C CYS A 518 27.37 -22.55 -0.47
N GLN A 519 27.40 -21.45 0.28
CA GLN A 519 28.16 -21.39 1.52
C GLN A 519 27.56 -22.28 2.62
N VAL A 520 26.26 -22.30 2.79
CA VAL A 520 25.55 -23.12 3.79
C VAL A 520 25.76 -24.60 3.51
N HIS A 521 25.56 -25.02 2.27
CA HIS A 521 25.70 -26.42 1.84
C HIS A 521 27.13 -26.81 1.51
N ARG A 522 28.13 -25.96 1.81
CA ARG A 522 29.59 -26.23 1.61
C ARG A 522 30.02 -26.51 0.17
N ASN A 523 29.21 -26.10 -0.81
CA ASN A 523 29.58 -26.15 -2.21
C ASN A 523 30.36 -24.90 -2.64
N TYR A 524 31.61 -24.79 -2.14
CA TYR A 524 32.41 -23.58 -2.34
C TYR A 524 32.87 -23.38 -3.79
N GLY A 525 32.97 -24.47 -4.57
CA GLY A 525 33.33 -24.40 -5.98
C GLY A 525 32.31 -23.64 -6.79
N LEU A 526 31.05 -24.07 -6.73
CA LEU A 526 29.94 -23.39 -7.38
C LEU A 526 29.74 -21.98 -6.82
N GLY A 527 29.82 -21.85 -5.48
CA GLY A 527 29.64 -20.54 -4.80
C GLY A 527 30.60 -19.46 -5.28
N LYS A 528 31.89 -19.81 -5.52
CA LYS A 528 32.88 -18.86 -6.05
C LYS A 528 32.58 -18.44 -7.48
N GLN A 529 32.24 -19.41 -8.35
CA GLN A 529 31.88 -19.11 -9.75
C GLN A 529 30.68 -18.16 -9.84
N VAL A 530 29.64 -18.44 -9.06
CA VAL A 530 28.44 -17.57 -9.03
C VAL A 530 28.74 -16.22 -8.40
N ALA A 531 29.56 -16.16 -7.34
CA ALA A 531 29.98 -14.92 -6.72
C ALA A 531 30.77 -14.02 -7.68
N GLU A 532 31.68 -14.58 -8.46
CA GLU A 532 32.43 -13.85 -9.50
C GLU A 532 31.48 -13.26 -10.56
N PHE A 533 30.45 -14.02 -10.95
CA PHE A 533 29.42 -13.55 -11.87
C PHE A 533 28.61 -12.39 -11.28
N VAL A 534 28.22 -12.49 -10.00
CA VAL A 534 27.50 -11.40 -9.30
C VAL A 534 28.34 -10.13 -9.28
N LEU A 535 29.65 -10.22 -8.98
CA LEU A 535 30.54 -9.07 -8.92
C LEU A 535 30.81 -8.44 -10.31
N GLN A 536 30.60 -9.20 -11.41
CA GLN A 536 30.59 -8.62 -12.75
C GLN A 536 29.32 -7.81 -13.03
N MET A 537 28.17 -8.21 -12.45
CA MET A 537 26.90 -7.49 -12.59
C MET A 537 26.83 -6.26 -11.71
N ASP A 538 27.29 -6.39 -10.48
CA ASP A 538 27.31 -5.33 -9.46
C ASP A 538 28.65 -5.36 -8.72
N PRO A 539 29.63 -4.56 -9.18
CA PRO A 539 30.95 -4.49 -8.56
C PRO A 539 30.94 -3.96 -7.12
N ASP A 540 29.88 -3.30 -6.70
CA ASP A 540 29.75 -2.68 -5.37
C ASP A 540 28.98 -3.56 -4.37
N ASP A 541 28.57 -4.79 -4.74
CA ASP A 541 27.82 -5.68 -3.84
C ASP A 541 28.65 -6.19 -2.67
N VAL A 542 28.62 -5.45 -1.55
CA VAL A 542 29.33 -5.76 -0.31
C VAL A 542 29.05 -7.19 0.20
N GLY A 543 27.77 -7.64 0.07
CA GLY A 543 27.34 -8.95 0.53
C GLY A 543 28.10 -10.09 -0.14
N THR A 544 28.27 -10.01 -1.45
CA THR A 544 28.98 -11.04 -2.22
C THR A 544 30.48 -11.08 -1.92
N TYR A 545 31.13 -9.92 -1.72
CA TYR A 545 32.54 -9.92 -1.27
C TYR A 545 32.70 -10.61 0.08
N ILE A 546 31.78 -10.37 1.02
CA ILE A 546 31.83 -11.02 2.34
C ILE A 546 31.64 -12.52 2.21
N LEU A 547 30.62 -12.97 1.44
CA LEU A 547 30.36 -14.39 1.21
C LEU A 547 31.58 -15.09 0.58
N LEU A 548 32.19 -14.47 -0.44
CA LEU A 548 33.37 -15.01 -1.13
C LEU A 548 34.57 -15.06 -0.19
N SER A 549 34.80 -14.02 0.61
CA SER A 549 35.86 -14.01 1.65
C SER A 549 35.65 -15.15 2.65
N ASN A 550 34.40 -15.36 3.10
CA ASN A 550 34.05 -16.41 4.04
C ASN A 550 34.26 -17.82 3.45
N MET A 551 33.92 -18.03 2.18
CA MET A 551 34.19 -19.31 1.50
C MET A 551 35.69 -19.62 1.46
N HIS A 552 36.53 -18.62 1.14
CA HIS A 552 37.99 -18.82 1.17
C HIS A 552 38.48 -19.11 2.58
N ALA A 553 37.97 -18.44 3.60
CA ALA A 553 38.34 -18.69 4.99
C ALA A 553 37.95 -20.10 5.46
N LYS A 554 36.75 -20.61 5.08
CA LYS A 554 36.30 -21.97 5.40
C LYS A 554 37.16 -23.03 4.76
N GLU A 555 37.74 -22.74 3.59
CA GLU A 555 38.75 -23.64 2.93
C GLU A 555 40.17 -23.42 3.47
N LYS A 556 40.39 -22.57 4.47
CA LYS A 556 41.70 -22.18 5.00
C LYS A 556 42.63 -21.54 3.95
N ARG A 557 42.06 -20.96 2.87
CA ARG A 557 42.81 -20.25 1.82
C ARG A 557 42.97 -18.77 2.18
N TRP A 558 43.84 -18.47 3.12
CA TRP A 558 44.02 -17.12 3.67
C TRP A 558 44.51 -16.13 2.62
N ASP A 559 45.28 -16.54 1.63
CA ASP A 559 45.72 -15.68 0.51
C ASP A 559 44.50 -15.12 -0.26
N GLY A 560 43.49 -15.98 -0.50
CA GLY A 560 42.22 -15.55 -1.12
C GLY A 560 41.49 -14.52 -0.30
N VAL A 561 41.41 -14.70 1.01
CA VAL A 561 40.80 -13.73 1.95
C VAL A 561 41.52 -12.39 1.87
N VAL A 562 42.86 -12.38 1.91
CA VAL A 562 43.69 -11.17 1.82
C VAL A 562 43.44 -10.44 0.49
N LYS A 563 43.40 -11.20 -0.63
CA LYS A 563 43.17 -10.67 -1.97
C LYS A 563 41.81 -9.93 -2.03
N ILE A 564 40.74 -10.55 -1.53
CA ILE A 564 39.41 -9.96 -1.54
C ILE A 564 39.32 -8.73 -0.63
N ARG A 565 39.88 -8.79 0.57
CA ARG A 565 39.93 -7.64 1.49
C ARG A 565 40.73 -6.46 0.92
N LYS A 566 41.83 -6.72 0.19
CA LYS A 566 42.57 -5.69 -0.53
C LYS A 566 41.73 -5.06 -1.64
N LEU A 567 40.96 -5.88 -2.39
CA LEU A 567 40.07 -5.41 -3.44
C LEU A 567 38.96 -4.51 -2.86
N MET A 568 38.31 -4.92 -1.78
CA MET A 568 37.30 -4.11 -1.09
C MET A 568 37.87 -2.74 -0.63
N ARG A 569 39.09 -2.72 -0.07
CA ARG A 569 39.75 -1.47 0.31
C ARG A 569 40.04 -0.58 -0.89
N LYS A 570 40.51 -1.16 -2.00
CA LYS A 570 40.78 -0.41 -3.24
C LYS A 570 39.51 0.25 -3.80
N MET A 571 38.36 -0.42 -3.68
CA MET A 571 37.05 0.08 -4.13
C MET A 571 36.31 0.92 -3.06
N ASN A 572 36.97 1.19 -1.92
CA ASN A 572 36.38 1.90 -0.77
C ASN A 572 35.09 1.27 -0.23
N ILE A 573 34.95 -0.05 -0.40
CA ILE A 573 33.82 -0.83 0.10
C ILE A 573 34.04 -1.13 1.58
N LYS A 574 33.12 -0.65 2.45
CA LYS A 574 33.16 -0.87 3.89
C LYS A 574 32.11 -1.93 4.29
N LYS A 575 32.55 -2.88 5.11
CA LYS A 575 31.64 -3.85 5.75
C LYS A 575 30.83 -3.12 6.84
N GLU A 576 29.51 -3.24 6.81
CA GLU A 576 28.70 -2.81 7.93
C GLU A 576 28.95 -3.68 9.16
N PRO A 577 29.13 -3.09 10.35
CA PRO A 577 29.27 -3.87 11.57
C PRO A 577 27.97 -4.61 11.89
N GLY A 578 28.09 -5.83 12.41
CA GLY A 578 26.94 -6.56 12.93
C GLY A 578 26.44 -5.89 14.21
N THR A 579 25.22 -5.36 14.14
CA THR A 579 24.56 -4.72 15.27
C THR A 579 23.29 -5.47 15.63
N SER A 580 23.00 -5.52 16.93
CA SER A 580 21.75 -6.02 17.47
C SER A 580 21.15 -4.98 18.40
N TRP A 581 19.82 -4.84 18.40
CA TRP A 581 19.16 -3.90 19.31
C TRP A 581 17.93 -4.50 19.94
N THR A 582 17.60 -3.98 21.10
CA THR A 582 16.40 -4.33 21.85
C THR A 582 15.72 -3.08 22.40
N GLU A 583 14.40 -3.09 22.44
CA GLU A 583 13.60 -2.00 23.02
C GLU A 583 13.25 -2.34 24.47
N ILE A 584 13.64 -1.47 25.39
CA ILE A 584 13.33 -1.60 26.82
C ILE A 584 12.79 -0.27 27.35
N ARG A 585 11.58 -0.25 27.86
CA ARG A 585 10.89 0.96 28.38
C ARG A 585 10.86 2.10 27.35
N ASN A 586 10.53 1.78 26.10
CA ASN A 586 10.50 2.72 24.97
C ASN A 586 11.85 3.32 24.57
N ASN A 587 12.96 2.79 25.07
CA ASN A 587 14.31 3.16 24.68
C ASN A 587 14.95 2.04 23.88
N THR A 588 15.55 2.37 22.75
CA THR A 588 16.31 1.41 21.93
C THR A 588 17.75 1.36 22.37
N HIS A 589 18.21 0.18 22.77
CA HIS A 589 19.60 -0.11 23.14
C HIS A 589 20.27 -0.90 22.03
N VAL A 590 21.34 -0.34 21.46
CA VAL A 590 22.09 -0.92 20.33
C VAL A 590 23.40 -1.52 20.83
N PHE A 591 23.73 -2.71 20.35
CA PHE A 591 24.95 -3.45 20.69
C PHE A 591 25.69 -3.83 19.41
N ALA A 592 26.99 -3.60 19.40
CA ALA A 592 27.90 -4.16 18.40
C ALA A 592 28.84 -5.17 19.06
N SER A 593 29.42 -6.07 18.26
CA SER A 593 30.47 -6.96 18.79
C SER A 593 31.64 -6.11 19.30
N ASP A 594 32.16 -6.44 20.48
CA ASP A 594 33.25 -5.74 21.15
C ASP A 594 33.01 -4.26 21.53
N ASP A 595 31.76 -3.79 21.48
CA ASP A 595 31.44 -2.42 21.86
C ASP A 595 31.37 -2.27 23.40
N ASN A 596 32.19 -1.37 23.94
CA ASN A 596 32.22 -1.02 25.35
C ASN A 596 31.53 0.32 25.66
N LYS A 597 30.81 0.90 24.70
CA LYS A 597 30.21 2.23 24.83
C LYS A 597 28.95 2.26 25.70
N HIS A 598 28.31 1.14 25.88
CA HIS A 598 27.09 1.07 26.72
C HIS A 598 27.46 1.37 28.19
N PRO A 599 26.70 2.22 28.91
CA PRO A 599 27.03 2.58 30.32
C PRO A 599 27.17 1.37 31.26
N GLU A 600 26.45 0.29 30.97
CA GLU A 600 26.47 -0.94 31.78
C GLU A 600 27.26 -2.09 31.11
N ALA A 601 28.21 -1.78 30.22
CA ALA A 601 28.94 -2.79 29.42
C ALA A 601 29.59 -3.89 30.28
N SER A 602 30.21 -3.55 31.43
CA SER A 602 30.80 -4.53 32.34
C SER A 602 29.79 -5.52 32.88
N GLN A 603 28.66 -5.03 33.40
CA GLN A 603 27.59 -5.87 33.97
C GLN A 603 26.97 -6.78 32.89
N ILE A 604 26.80 -6.28 31.66
CA ILE A 604 26.29 -7.03 30.53
C ILE A 604 27.25 -8.18 30.18
N ARG A 605 28.56 -7.92 30.14
CA ARG A 605 29.58 -8.95 29.87
C ARG A 605 29.62 -10.01 30.96
N ASP A 606 29.51 -9.61 32.22
CA ASP A 606 29.46 -10.54 33.34
C ASP A 606 28.20 -11.43 33.25
N LYS A 607 27.07 -10.84 32.87
CA LYS A 607 25.84 -11.61 32.61
C LYS A 607 25.97 -12.59 31.44
N VAL A 608 26.66 -12.21 30.36
CA VAL A 608 26.97 -13.14 29.25
C VAL A 608 27.80 -14.31 29.76
N ARG A 609 28.88 -14.06 30.55
CA ARG A 609 29.72 -15.10 31.13
C ARG A 609 28.91 -16.04 32.03
N GLU A 610 28.02 -15.50 32.87
CA GLU A 610 27.11 -16.28 33.68
C GLU A 610 26.22 -17.21 32.84
N LEU A 611 25.63 -16.68 31.76
CA LEU A 611 24.77 -17.43 30.85
C LEU A 611 25.55 -18.55 30.14
N LEU A 612 26.74 -18.26 29.62
CA LEU A 612 27.59 -19.24 28.95
C LEU A 612 28.04 -20.35 29.94
N ALA A 613 28.38 -19.98 31.18
CA ALA A 613 28.70 -20.97 32.22
C ALA A 613 27.52 -21.90 32.55
N LYS A 614 26.29 -21.41 32.47
CA LYS A 614 25.07 -22.21 32.69
C LYS A 614 24.72 -23.12 31.52
N ILE A 615 25.00 -22.73 30.28
CA ILE A 615 24.62 -23.51 29.10
C ILE A 615 25.68 -24.52 28.66
N LYS A 616 26.97 -24.31 28.96
CA LYS A 616 28.04 -25.26 28.64
C LYS A 616 27.82 -26.67 29.26
N PRO A 617 27.42 -26.83 30.54
CA PRO A 617 27.13 -28.15 31.09
C PRO A 617 25.93 -28.84 30.43
N LEU A 618 25.04 -28.11 29.79
CA LEU A 618 23.85 -28.63 29.09
C LEU A 618 24.15 -29.08 27.66
N GLY A 619 25.39 -28.99 27.21
CA GLY A 619 25.85 -29.45 25.90
C GLY A 619 26.06 -28.36 24.85
N TYR A 620 26.05 -27.08 25.24
CA TYR A 620 26.47 -26.05 24.31
C TYR A 620 27.99 -26.05 24.11
N VAL A 621 28.39 -26.18 22.84
CA VAL A 621 29.79 -26.10 22.42
C VAL A 621 29.93 -24.94 21.44
N PRO A 622 30.82 -23.95 21.71
CA PRO A 622 31.07 -22.86 20.79
C PRO A 622 31.57 -23.36 19.42
N ASP A 623 30.98 -22.88 18.32
CA ASP A 623 31.45 -23.22 16.98
C ASP A 623 32.68 -22.37 16.59
N ILE A 624 33.85 -22.75 17.08
CA ILE A 624 35.11 -22.07 16.83
C ILE A 624 35.43 -21.99 15.31
N ALA A 625 34.91 -22.96 14.53
CA ALA A 625 35.05 -22.95 13.07
C ALA A 625 34.28 -21.82 12.38
N ALA A 626 33.33 -21.20 13.05
CA ALA A 626 32.61 -20.03 12.55
C ALA A 626 33.45 -18.75 12.60
N VAL A 627 34.51 -18.70 13.40
CA VAL A 627 35.39 -17.52 13.51
C VAL A 627 36.34 -17.46 12.32
N MET A 628 36.16 -16.42 11.49
CA MET A 628 36.92 -16.20 10.25
C MET A 628 38.22 -15.40 10.48
N HIS A 629 38.84 -15.55 11.64
CA HIS A 629 40.11 -14.94 12.01
C HIS A 629 41.13 -16.01 12.32
N ASP A 630 42.38 -15.79 11.88
CA ASP A 630 43.52 -16.66 12.14
C ASP A 630 44.13 -16.27 13.49
N VAL A 631 43.50 -16.76 14.56
CA VAL A 631 43.87 -16.48 15.96
C VAL A 631 43.74 -17.77 16.78
N GLU A 632 44.30 -17.77 18.00
CA GLU A 632 44.24 -18.92 18.90
C GLU A 632 42.81 -19.29 19.31
N GLU A 633 42.59 -20.55 19.68
CA GLU A 633 41.24 -21.09 19.96
C GLU A 633 40.55 -20.37 21.13
N GLU A 634 41.28 -19.99 22.16
CA GLU A 634 40.77 -19.20 23.29
C GLU A 634 40.29 -17.81 22.86
N GLN A 635 41.00 -17.15 21.97
CA GLN A 635 40.61 -15.86 21.41
C GLN A 635 39.37 -16.02 20.50
N LYS A 636 39.24 -17.13 19.77
CA LYS A 636 38.04 -17.43 18.97
C LYS A 636 36.82 -17.59 19.84
N GLU A 637 36.94 -18.30 20.97
CA GLU A 637 35.85 -18.47 21.91
C GLU A 637 35.44 -17.14 22.55
N ASP A 638 36.41 -16.28 22.86
CA ASP A 638 36.13 -14.95 23.42
C ASP A 638 35.39 -14.06 22.40
N TYR A 639 35.79 -14.07 21.13
CA TYR A 639 35.07 -13.37 20.06
C TYR A 639 33.63 -13.84 19.91
N LEU A 640 33.36 -15.15 19.96
CA LEU A 640 32.02 -15.72 19.90
C LEU A 640 31.18 -15.35 21.12
N SER A 641 31.82 -15.24 22.29
CA SER A 641 31.13 -14.96 23.56
C SER A 641 30.45 -13.61 23.56
N PHE A 642 31.03 -12.60 22.91
CA PHE A 642 30.53 -11.22 22.95
C PHE A 642 29.92 -10.75 21.60
N HIS A 643 29.32 -11.66 20.84
CA HIS A 643 28.49 -11.27 19.69
C HIS A 643 27.33 -10.38 20.14
N SER A 644 26.96 -9.43 19.27
CA SER A 644 25.96 -8.41 19.54
C SER A 644 24.62 -8.96 20.02
N GLU A 645 24.21 -10.16 19.54
CA GLU A 645 22.98 -10.85 19.95
C GLU A 645 23.04 -11.26 21.43
N LYS A 646 24.18 -11.86 21.85
CA LYS A 646 24.36 -12.32 23.23
C LYS A 646 24.37 -11.14 24.21
N LEU A 647 25.00 -10.02 23.82
CA LEU A 647 24.99 -8.78 24.60
C LEU A 647 23.57 -8.22 24.76
N ALA A 648 22.80 -8.14 23.65
CA ALA A 648 21.43 -7.64 23.64
C ALA A 648 20.51 -8.51 24.53
N ILE A 649 20.63 -9.83 24.45
CA ILE A 649 19.86 -10.78 25.26
C ILE A 649 20.23 -10.65 26.73
N ALA A 650 21.52 -10.58 27.07
CA ALA A 650 21.97 -10.42 28.46
C ALA A 650 21.41 -9.14 29.08
N TYR A 651 21.47 -8.03 28.34
CA TYR A 651 20.89 -6.77 28.80
C TYR A 651 19.36 -6.87 28.98
N ALA A 652 18.66 -7.47 28.02
CA ALA A 652 17.21 -7.64 28.11
C ALA A 652 16.83 -8.53 29.33
N LEU A 653 17.57 -9.58 29.60
CA LEU A 653 17.36 -10.44 30.79
C LEU A 653 17.56 -9.67 32.11
N MET A 654 18.48 -8.70 32.15
CA MET A 654 18.73 -7.87 33.35
C MET A 654 17.61 -6.84 33.60
N LYS A 655 16.97 -6.34 32.55
CA LYS A 655 16.09 -5.16 32.62
C LYS A 655 14.59 -5.47 32.45
N THR A 656 14.23 -6.70 32.08
CA THR A 656 12.84 -7.08 31.85
C THR A 656 12.34 -8.08 32.88
N PRO A 657 11.04 -8.08 33.24
CA PRO A 657 10.46 -9.05 34.17
C PRO A 657 10.68 -10.50 33.72
N PRO A 658 10.75 -11.48 34.65
CA PRO A 658 11.08 -12.88 34.34
C PRO A 658 10.19 -13.56 33.31
N GLU A 659 8.92 -13.17 33.17
CA GLU A 659 7.96 -13.79 32.25
C GLU A 659 7.85 -13.07 30.90
N ALA A 660 8.43 -11.87 30.75
CA ALA A 660 8.28 -11.09 29.52
C ALA A 660 9.11 -11.68 28.38
N PRO A 661 8.56 -11.82 27.15
CA PRO A 661 9.34 -12.25 26.00
C PRO A 661 10.44 -11.25 25.68
N ILE A 662 11.62 -11.75 25.29
CA ILE A 662 12.76 -10.93 24.87
C ILE A 662 12.72 -10.79 23.35
N ARG A 663 12.80 -9.55 22.85
CA ARG A 663 12.86 -9.27 21.42
C ARG A 663 14.15 -8.56 21.08
N VAL A 664 14.87 -9.12 20.10
CA VAL A 664 16.11 -8.58 19.58
C VAL A 664 16.03 -8.51 18.06
N ILE A 665 16.54 -7.44 17.48
CA ILE A 665 16.61 -7.26 16.04
C ILE A 665 18.08 -7.17 15.65
N LYS A 666 18.42 -7.80 14.53
CA LYS A 666 19.77 -7.83 13.98
C LYS A 666 19.79 -7.38 12.53
N ASN A 667 20.78 -6.56 12.17
CA ASN A 667 20.97 -6.07 10.82
C ASN A 667 21.62 -7.08 9.86
N LEU A 668 22.16 -8.19 10.37
CA LEU A 668 22.77 -9.28 9.60
C LEU A 668 22.07 -10.60 9.92
N ARG A 669 22.32 -11.63 9.09
CA ARG A 669 21.92 -13.00 9.41
C ARG A 669 22.59 -13.47 10.70
N MET A 670 21.85 -14.15 11.55
CA MET A 670 22.37 -14.74 12.78
C MET A 670 23.34 -15.89 12.44
N CYS A 671 24.46 -16.03 13.15
CA CYS A 671 25.40 -17.12 12.96
C CYS A 671 24.92 -18.41 13.66
N ASP A 672 25.43 -19.56 13.20
CA ASP A 672 25.05 -20.88 13.71
C ASP A 672 25.36 -21.01 15.21
N ASP A 673 26.47 -20.44 15.67
CA ASP A 673 26.85 -20.40 17.07
C ASP A 673 25.86 -19.63 17.94
N CYS A 674 25.46 -18.40 17.54
CA CYS A 674 24.44 -17.64 18.27
C CYS A 674 23.10 -18.36 18.24
N HIS A 675 22.70 -18.96 17.12
CA HIS A 675 21.47 -19.74 17.05
C HIS A 675 21.45 -20.89 18.04
N SER A 676 22.53 -21.65 18.11
CA SER A 676 22.71 -22.75 19.09
C SER A 676 22.68 -22.21 20.52
N ALA A 677 23.45 -21.15 20.82
CA ALA A 677 23.45 -20.54 22.15
C ALA A 677 22.07 -20.10 22.61
N MET A 678 21.24 -19.48 21.71
CA MET A 678 19.90 -19.00 22.06
C MET A 678 18.93 -20.13 22.39
N LYS A 679 19.05 -21.31 21.76
CA LYS A 679 18.28 -22.51 22.14
C LYS A 679 18.54 -22.87 23.60
N PHE A 680 19.80 -22.98 24.01
CA PHE A 680 20.16 -23.30 25.39
C PHE A 680 19.81 -22.18 26.36
N ILE A 681 20.00 -20.90 25.99
CA ILE A 681 19.64 -19.75 26.85
C ILE A 681 18.12 -19.73 27.08
N SER A 682 17.30 -19.96 26.06
CA SER A 682 15.84 -20.02 26.23
C SER A 682 15.41 -21.11 27.23
N LYS A 683 16.07 -22.26 27.19
CA LYS A 683 15.82 -23.38 28.11
C LYS A 683 16.22 -23.07 29.55
N VAL A 684 17.43 -22.48 29.76
CA VAL A 684 17.97 -22.17 31.11
C VAL A 684 17.21 -21.03 31.76
N THR A 685 16.76 -20.06 30.99
CA THR A 685 16.07 -18.89 31.53
C THR A 685 14.56 -19.05 31.57
N ASN A 686 14.01 -20.13 31.00
CA ASN A 686 12.58 -20.38 30.79
C ASN A 686 11.88 -19.16 30.15
N ARG A 687 12.56 -18.53 29.17
CA ARG A 687 12.12 -17.31 28.52
C ARG A 687 11.94 -17.54 27.02
N GLU A 688 10.87 -16.98 26.49
CA GLU A 688 10.74 -16.86 25.05
C GLU A 688 11.68 -15.79 24.54
N ILE A 689 12.53 -16.14 23.55
CA ILE A 689 13.48 -15.24 22.90
C ILE A 689 13.11 -15.16 21.43
N ILE A 690 12.80 -13.97 20.96
CA ILE A 690 12.43 -13.71 19.58
C ILE A 690 13.54 -12.85 18.95
N ILE A 691 14.23 -13.40 17.96
CA ILE A 691 15.29 -12.68 17.23
C ILE A 691 14.83 -12.53 15.78
N ARG A 692 14.77 -11.29 15.31
CA ARG A 692 14.58 -10.98 13.90
C ARG A 692 15.94 -10.71 13.25
N ASP A 693 16.30 -11.50 12.27
CA ASP A 693 17.42 -11.19 11.38
C ASP A 693 16.93 -10.67 10.02
N VAL A 694 17.83 -10.47 9.06
CA VAL A 694 17.47 -9.97 7.71
C VAL A 694 16.55 -10.90 6.92
N ASN A 695 16.50 -12.19 7.28
CA ASN A 695 15.76 -13.20 6.52
C ASN A 695 14.42 -13.57 7.15
N ARG A 696 14.36 -13.66 8.49
CA ARG A 696 13.19 -14.19 9.19
C ARG A 696 13.22 -13.91 10.71
N PHE A 697 12.15 -14.31 11.38
CA PHE A 697 12.11 -14.42 12.83
C PHE A 697 12.55 -15.82 13.28
N HIS A 698 13.27 -15.86 14.38
CA HIS A 698 13.64 -17.05 15.14
C HIS A 698 13.01 -16.96 16.53
N CYS A 699 12.01 -17.79 16.80
CA CYS A 699 11.39 -17.90 18.12
C CYS A 699 11.99 -19.08 18.86
N PHE A 700 12.72 -18.79 19.94
CA PHE A 700 13.32 -19.81 20.80
C PHE A 700 12.46 -19.97 22.04
N ARG A 701 12.00 -21.21 22.28
CA ARG A 701 11.24 -21.60 23.46
C ARG A 701 11.64 -23.01 23.87
N ASP A 702 11.89 -23.24 25.15
CA ASP A 702 12.19 -24.57 25.74
C ASP A 702 13.34 -25.33 25.04
N GLY A 703 14.31 -24.62 24.51
CA GLY A 703 15.46 -25.18 23.80
C GLY A 703 15.24 -25.50 22.32
N CYS A 704 14.05 -25.18 21.79
CA CYS A 704 13.72 -25.36 20.38
C CYS A 704 13.61 -24.01 19.67
N CYS A 705 13.84 -24.00 18.35
CA CYS A 705 13.60 -22.82 17.51
C CYS A 705 12.46 -23.08 16.53
N SER A 706 11.64 -22.09 16.24
CA SER A 706 10.56 -22.14 15.24
C SER A 706 11.04 -22.50 13.83
N CYS A 707 12.34 -22.32 13.53
CA CYS A 707 12.94 -22.68 12.24
C CYS A 707 13.22 -24.19 12.08
N ALA A 708 13.11 -24.99 13.14
CA ALA A 708 13.46 -26.43 13.16
C ALA A 708 14.87 -26.68 12.58
N ASP A 709 15.81 -25.76 12.76
CA ASP A 709 17.18 -25.76 12.24
C ASP A 709 17.27 -25.75 10.69
N TYR A 710 16.16 -25.44 10.01
CA TYR A 710 16.08 -25.29 8.54
C TYR A 710 15.99 -23.79 8.17
N TRP A 711 17.17 -23.15 7.95
CA TRP A 711 17.22 -21.67 7.80
C TRP A 711 18.41 -21.14 6.99
#